data_f1a747f0d291df9d2c489e60f7e67ba2
#
_entry.id   f1a747f0d291df9d2c489e60f7e67ba2
#
_cell.length_a   1.000
_cell.length_b   1.000
_cell.length_c   1.000
_cell.angle_alpha   90.00
_cell.angle_beta   90.00
_cell.angle_gamma   90.00
#
_symmetry.space_group_name_H-M   'P 1'
#
loop_
_entity.id
_entity.type
_entity.pdbx_description
1 polymer ?
#
loop_
_entity_poly.entity_id
_entity_poly.type
_entity_poly.pdbx_seq_one_letter_code
_entity_poly.pdbx_strand_id
1 'polypeptide(L)'
;MFGILQKKARTEAPKAKAPAPRIFVPFRAIGYVTNEVPFNIQARGQAYFLTTCVGTTFHIYDVAKMNLLFVALASLGDLVFVATGSDVVSYKRAKEVGRFSCGTDLKLSIASLEIFGQHIISICSDNTVKLNDHTTGELYTTIDFDSSFTVTTLIHPSTYLNKILIGSNQGTMQLWNIRTSTMIYAFKGFNSPITCFTQTPVVDVIAVGLLDGSIVLHNIRTDATIMTLRQEGKVTAISFRTDDQHVMASANMYGDIALWDLDRQKVLHVMKGAHDGTIPSIQFLNGQPILMSSGADNSVKQWIFDSLDGLPRLLKSRSGHHQPPTHIRYYGEDGHFILSAARDRSLRAFSTVRDSQSTELSQGSLSKKAKLLNLKIDELKLPLITTVAASPAKQKEWDNILTAHWNEPGVRSWNYQRKALGAHIMNPKDGSATKAVAVSTCGNFGFVGSALGGIDMFNMQSGLFRRSFEEDGHKKSVTGLQSDRLNKTLISGSLDGFLKMWNLKTGKCEHTMEMPSPITHLLLYVENNYLAVICDDLCIRVVDIENRRVVREFWGHSNRITDMTFSPDGHWLVSSSLDATIRTWDLPTGHMVDIFRCESIATSLSFSPTGDFLATAHVDNVGIFLWANRMQFTTVSLRSITEDDVIRVALPTSSTLEEEENDDAENMYTTNEEVMALEPTIETPEQLTDQMITLSLLPKSKWQTLLNLDVIKARNKSKEAPKAPEKAPFFLSTLPGVEPKFVATKQDEERANVEDTKMIRMSMLQPETVFMTLLKRGHATGATHRVVNEGQKDEENIIMERDYTDFFDHLKTLNPSAVDFELRSMSLDNDLAEPRYFLEAIECLLRQRKDFELAEAYLNLFMRIHGDILVSNPDAGLEDVSDEDSEMESDVDSDEDSDQDSSDKKLKVKMNAVKPGPLSVSMRLRRLVKEHQQEWKRLEELFQSTLCLIEFMRTKA
;
A
#
# COMPACT_ATOMS: atom_id res chain seq x y z
N MET A 1 -66.80 -1.60 12.50
CA MET A 1 -66.07 -2.71 11.89
C MET A 1 -64.89 -2.14 11.09
N PHE A 2 -63.71 -2.15 11.66
CA PHE A 2 -62.50 -1.58 11.08
C PHE A 2 -61.80 -2.68 10.31
N GLY A 3 -61.65 -2.49 9.00
CA GLY A 3 -60.80 -3.32 8.13
C GLY A 3 -59.43 -2.68 7.98
N ILE A 4 -58.39 -3.27 8.59
CA ILE A 4 -56.99 -2.85 8.43
C ILE A 4 -56.49 -3.49 7.15
N LEU A 5 -56.23 -2.66 6.14
CA LEU A 5 -55.49 -3.01 4.92
C LEU A 5 -53.98 -3.02 5.24
N GLN A 6 -53.43 -4.20 5.42
CA GLN A 6 -51.99 -4.40 5.43
C GLN A 6 -51.47 -4.19 4.01
N LYS A 7 -50.71 -3.09 3.78
CA LYS A 7 -49.86 -2.93 2.62
C LYS A 7 -48.72 -3.95 2.73
N LYS A 8 -48.73 -4.98 1.90
CA LYS A 8 -47.55 -5.83 1.64
C LYS A 8 -46.44 -4.94 1.06
N ALA A 9 -45.36 -4.78 1.77
CA ALA A 9 -44.12 -4.23 1.25
C ALA A 9 -43.66 -5.12 0.07
N ARG A 10 -43.50 -4.53 -1.09
CA ARG A 10 -42.79 -5.15 -2.22
C ARG A 10 -41.35 -5.30 -1.78
N THR A 11 -40.91 -6.50 -1.58
CA THR A 11 -39.48 -6.84 -1.54
C THR A 11 -38.92 -6.53 -2.92
N GLU A 12 -38.16 -5.46 -3.04
CA GLU A 12 -37.33 -5.20 -4.20
C GLU A 12 -36.31 -6.34 -4.32
N ALA A 13 -36.22 -6.91 -5.51
CA ALA A 13 -35.21 -7.91 -5.82
C ALA A 13 -33.82 -7.31 -5.58
N PRO A 14 -32.82 -8.08 -5.08
CA PRO A 14 -31.50 -7.58 -4.87
C PRO A 14 -30.95 -7.03 -6.17
N LYS A 15 -30.57 -5.75 -6.18
CA LYS A 15 -29.92 -5.10 -7.32
C LYS A 15 -28.69 -5.93 -7.68
N ALA A 16 -28.60 -6.36 -8.94
CA ALA A 16 -27.44 -7.08 -9.44
C ALA A 16 -26.19 -6.22 -9.24
N LYS A 17 -25.13 -6.80 -8.65
CA LYS A 17 -23.83 -6.15 -8.51
C LYS A 17 -23.40 -5.59 -9.86
N ALA A 18 -22.88 -4.36 -9.87
CA ALA A 18 -22.33 -3.77 -11.08
C ALA A 18 -21.30 -4.74 -11.70
N PRO A 19 -21.37 -5.00 -13.01
CA PRO A 19 -20.49 -5.96 -13.63
C PRO A 19 -19.05 -5.45 -13.56
N ALA A 20 -18.18 -6.17 -12.85
CA ALA A 20 -16.74 -5.86 -12.77
C ALA A 20 -16.04 -6.29 -14.08
N PRO A 21 -14.93 -5.63 -14.50
CA PRO A 21 -14.14 -6.05 -15.64
C PRO A 21 -13.72 -7.52 -15.49
N ARG A 22 -13.68 -8.24 -16.62
CA ARG A 22 -13.45 -9.68 -16.57
C ARG A 22 -11.99 -10.03 -16.31
N ILE A 23 -11.07 -9.36 -17.01
CA ILE A 23 -9.64 -9.73 -17.03
C ILE A 23 -8.84 -8.78 -16.15
N PHE A 24 -8.99 -7.47 -16.34
CA PHE A 24 -8.15 -6.48 -15.67
C PHE A 24 -8.89 -5.77 -14.54
N VAL A 25 -8.33 -5.86 -13.32
CA VAL A 25 -8.88 -5.21 -12.12
C VAL A 25 -7.95 -4.07 -11.71
N PRO A 26 -8.48 -2.90 -11.28
CA PRO A 26 -7.66 -1.82 -10.74
C PRO A 26 -6.77 -2.32 -9.60
N PHE A 27 -5.47 -2.05 -9.68
CA PHE A 27 -4.54 -2.53 -8.66
C PHE A 27 -3.88 -1.36 -7.92
N ARG A 28 -3.09 -0.54 -8.62
CA ARG A 28 -2.30 0.51 -7.99
C ARG A 28 -1.89 1.59 -8.98
N ALA A 29 -1.82 2.86 -8.50
CA ALA A 29 -1.17 3.94 -9.21
C ALA A 29 0.26 4.16 -8.69
N ILE A 30 1.22 4.40 -9.57
CA ILE A 30 2.63 4.69 -9.26
C ILE A 30 3.06 6.01 -9.89
N GLY A 31 4.13 6.62 -9.31
CA GLY A 31 4.69 7.88 -9.82
C GLY A 31 4.06 9.13 -9.21
N TYR A 32 3.10 8.98 -8.31
CA TYR A 32 2.57 10.07 -7.51
C TYR A 32 3.41 10.29 -6.24
N VAL A 33 3.68 11.54 -5.90
CA VAL A 33 4.42 11.93 -4.69
C VAL A 33 3.65 12.97 -3.87
N THR A 34 3.14 14.01 -4.51
CA THR A 34 2.39 15.11 -3.89
C THR A 34 1.53 15.83 -4.92
N ASN A 35 0.62 16.66 -4.44
CA ASN A 35 -0.18 17.57 -5.26
C ASN A 35 -0.12 19.01 -4.71
N GLU A 36 -1.07 19.86 -5.07
CA GLU A 36 -1.15 21.26 -4.59
C GLU A 36 -1.64 21.38 -3.14
N VAL A 37 -2.02 20.28 -2.48
CA VAL A 37 -2.49 20.30 -1.08
C VAL A 37 -1.27 20.41 -0.15
N PRO A 38 -1.33 21.26 0.89
CA PRO A 38 -0.28 21.36 1.89
C PRO A 38 -0.01 20.02 2.58
N PHE A 39 1.26 19.69 2.79
CA PHE A 39 1.65 18.53 3.56
C PHE A 39 1.60 18.79 5.07
N ASN A 40 1.60 17.73 5.85
CA ASN A 40 1.72 17.78 7.31
C ASN A 40 2.91 16.95 7.78
N ILE A 41 3.65 17.45 8.81
CA ILE A 41 4.76 16.71 9.44
C ILE A 41 4.39 16.41 10.88
N GLN A 42 4.55 15.15 11.27
CA GLN A 42 4.40 14.69 12.63
C GLN A 42 5.71 14.20 13.21
N ALA A 43 5.98 14.62 14.43
CA ALA A 43 7.05 14.07 15.24
C ALA A 43 6.51 12.94 16.13
N ARG A 44 7.14 11.76 16.05
CA ARG A 44 6.88 10.63 16.95
C ARG A 44 8.20 10.20 17.61
N GLY A 45 8.42 10.63 18.82
CA GLY A 45 9.70 10.47 19.46
C GLY A 45 10.82 11.18 18.68
N GLN A 46 11.81 10.44 18.19
CA GLN A 46 12.91 10.98 17.37
C GLN A 46 12.66 10.90 15.86
N ALA A 47 11.58 10.30 15.44
CA ALA A 47 11.25 10.13 14.03
C ALA A 47 10.23 11.17 13.55
N TYR A 48 10.42 11.68 12.33
CA TYR A 48 9.50 12.58 11.66
C TYR A 48 8.83 11.87 10.50
N PHE A 49 7.53 12.03 10.41
CA PHE A 49 6.70 11.47 9.33
C PHE A 49 6.08 12.60 8.54
N LEU A 50 6.29 12.56 7.24
CA LEU A 50 5.72 13.50 6.29
C LEU A 50 4.50 12.87 5.63
N THR A 51 3.39 13.57 5.66
CA THR A 51 2.15 13.15 5.02
C THR A 51 1.83 14.07 3.85
N THR A 52 1.69 13.50 2.64
CA THR A 52 1.31 14.24 1.42
C THR A 52 0.00 13.70 0.87
N CYS A 53 -0.79 14.56 0.25
CA CYS A 53 -2.01 14.21 -0.45
C CYS A 53 -1.71 13.88 -1.91
N VAL A 54 -2.42 12.90 -2.48
CA VAL A 54 -2.26 12.45 -3.86
C VAL A 54 -3.62 12.05 -4.42
N GLY A 55 -4.28 12.94 -5.14
CA GLY A 55 -5.63 12.68 -5.66
C GLY A 55 -6.61 12.36 -4.54
N THR A 56 -7.21 11.19 -4.58
CA THR A 56 -8.12 10.66 -3.55
C THR A 56 -7.40 9.92 -2.43
N THR A 57 -6.07 9.82 -2.46
CA THR A 57 -5.27 9.07 -1.51
C THR A 57 -4.16 9.93 -0.92
N PHE A 58 -3.45 9.41 0.05
CA PHE A 58 -2.38 10.11 0.73
C PHE A 58 -1.23 9.18 1.11
N HIS A 59 -0.03 9.72 1.12
CA HIS A 59 1.20 9.00 1.34
C HIS A 59 1.88 9.46 2.61
N ILE A 60 2.38 8.52 3.44
CA ILE A 60 3.24 8.83 4.58
C ILE A 60 4.67 8.39 4.27
N TYR A 61 5.59 9.33 4.36
CA TYR A 61 7.01 9.10 4.18
C TYR A 61 7.76 9.22 5.51
N ASP A 62 8.72 8.32 5.74
CA ASP A 62 9.73 8.53 6.76
C ASP A 62 10.68 9.64 6.26
N VAL A 63 10.74 10.75 6.98
CA VAL A 63 11.58 11.90 6.60
C VAL A 63 13.06 11.54 6.59
N ALA A 64 13.53 10.69 7.50
CA ALA A 64 14.93 10.29 7.57
C ALA A 64 15.38 9.50 6.34
N LYS A 65 14.52 8.65 5.76
CA LYS A 65 14.83 7.79 4.61
C LYS A 65 14.16 8.26 3.33
N MET A 66 13.13 9.08 3.42
CA MET A 66 12.21 9.44 2.32
C MET A 66 11.59 8.21 1.65
N ASN A 67 11.32 7.16 2.42
CA ASN A 67 10.65 5.96 1.95
C ASN A 67 9.16 6.02 2.29
N LEU A 68 8.33 5.60 1.35
CA LEU A 68 6.89 5.43 1.57
C LEU A 68 6.65 4.33 2.61
N LEU A 69 5.95 4.65 3.69
CA LEU A 69 5.60 3.72 4.75
C LEU A 69 4.16 3.24 4.64
N PHE A 70 3.24 4.17 4.49
CA PHE A 70 1.81 3.91 4.40
C PHE A 70 1.10 4.96 3.55
N VAL A 71 -0.13 4.66 3.20
CA VAL A 71 -1.05 5.57 2.56
C VAL A 71 -2.05 6.03 3.63
N ALA A 72 -1.83 7.15 4.31
CA ALA A 72 -2.72 7.74 5.32
C ALA A 72 -2.41 9.20 5.71
N LEU A 73 -3.43 10.09 5.90
CA LEU A 73 -3.29 11.54 6.11
C LEU A 73 -3.54 12.01 7.55
N ALA A 74 -3.17 13.28 7.77
CA ALA A 74 -3.21 14.22 8.90
C ALA A 74 -3.52 13.61 10.26
N SER A 75 -2.88 14.01 11.33
CA SER A 75 -2.92 13.16 12.47
C SER A 75 -2.79 13.88 13.81
N LEU A 76 -3.68 13.50 14.69
CA LEU A 76 -3.52 13.64 16.12
C LEU A 76 -3.15 12.25 16.69
N GLY A 77 -1.92 12.02 17.07
CA GLY A 77 -1.46 10.71 17.53
C GLY A 77 -1.50 9.62 16.44
N ASP A 78 -2.45 8.70 16.50
CA ASP A 78 -2.65 7.61 15.51
C ASP A 78 -3.79 7.90 14.51
N LEU A 79 -4.54 8.99 14.71
CA LEU A 79 -5.67 9.38 13.87
C LEU A 79 -5.26 10.39 12.81
N VAL A 80 -5.88 10.28 11.67
CA VAL A 80 -5.64 11.09 10.49
C VAL A 80 -6.95 11.61 9.98
N PHE A 81 -7.08 12.92 9.79
CA PHE A 81 -8.30 13.56 9.32
C PHE A 81 -8.11 14.08 7.89
N VAL A 82 -9.07 13.80 7.05
CA VAL A 82 -9.09 14.17 5.63
C VAL A 82 -10.39 14.87 5.32
N ALA A 83 -10.32 15.99 4.62
CA ALA A 83 -11.51 16.59 4.03
C ALA A 83 -11.77 15.98 2.66
N THR A 84 -12.95 15.40 2.48
CA THR A 84 -13.44 14.87 1.21
C THR A 84 -14.74 15.58 0.84
N GLY A 85 -14.64 16.59 -0.01
CA GLY A 85 -15.81 17.40 -0.35
C GLY A 85 -16.43 18.10 0.86
N SER A 86 -17.63 17.68 1.28
CA SER A 86 -18.35 18.20 2.45
C SER A 86 -18.02 17.48 3.75
N ASP A 87 -17.33 16.34 3.69
CA ASP A 87 -17.13 15.45 4.82
C ASP A 87 -15.69 15.50 5.32
N VAL A 88 -15.53 15.28 6.63
CA VAL A 88 -14.24 15.01 7.26
C VAL A 88 -14.21 13.53 7.64
N VAL A 89 -13.26 12.80 7.10
CA VAL A 89 -13.08 11.38 7.37
C VAL A 89 -11.87 11.18 8.28
N SER A 90 -12.03 10.39 9.33
CA SER A 90 -10.94 10.03 10.24
C SER A 90 -10.44 8.62 9.95
N TYR A 91 -9.11 8.48 9.82
CA TYR A 91 -8.44 7.21 9.55
C TYR A 91 -7.52 6.82 10.69
N LYS A 92 -7.44 5.53 11.00
CA LYS A 92 -6.46 4.94 11.90
C LYS A 92 -5.78 3.77 11.21
N ARG A 93 -4.45 3.88 10.97
CA ARG A 93 -3.68 2.83 10.27
C ARG A 93 -4.31 2.41 8.93
N ALA A 94 -4.71 3.41 8.12
CA ALA A 94 -5.37 3.23 6.83
C ALA A 94 -6.79 2.61 6.85
N LYS A 95 -7.40 2.46 8.01
CA LYS A 95 -8.83 2.08 8.13
C LYS A 95 -9.63 3.31 8.50
N GLU A 96 -10.77 3.52 7.86
CA GLU A 96 -11.74 4.54 8.23
C GLU A 96 -12.32 4.20 9.63
N VAL A 97 -12.28 5.19 10.52
CA VAL A 97 -12.78 5.04 11.90
C VAL A 97 -14.08 5.81 12.08
N GLY A 98 -14.22 6.93 11.41
CA GLY A 98 -15.42 7.75 11.48
C GLY A 98 -15.48 8.76 10.34
N ARG A 99 -16.69 9.13 9.95
CA ARG A 99 -17.00 10.12 8.93
C ARG A 99 -17.95 11.15 9.54
N PHE A 100 -17.62 12.42 9.42
CA PHE A 100 -18.43 13.52 9.93
C PHE A 100 -18.84 14.42 8.78
N SER A 101 -20.13 14.62 8.59
CA SER A 101 -20.61 15.53 7.58
C SER A 101 -20.64 16.96 8.13
N CYS A 102 -20.00 17.89 7.43
CA CYS A 102 -20.03 19.32 7.77
C CYS A 102 -21.27 20.04 7.25
N GLY A 103 -22.16 19.37 6.51
CA GLY A 103 -23.40 19.98 6.01
C GLY A 103 -24.20 19.05 5.13
N THR A 104 -25.46 19.34 4.96
CA THR A 104 -26.43 18.59 4.14
C THR A 104 -26.34 18.90 2.64
N ASP A 105 -25.62 19.97 2.27
CA ASP A 105 -25.56 20.43 0.88
C ASP A 105 -24.34 19.82 0.17
N LEU A 106 -24.59 19.02 -0.83
CA LEU A 106 -23.61 18.36 -1.72
C LEU A 106 -22.62 19.30 -2.44
N LYS A 107 -22.83 20.61 -2.38
CA LYS A 107 -21.98 21.62 -3.01
C LYS A 107 -20.97 22.26 -2.05
N LEU A 108 -21.05 21.97 -0.76
CA LEU A 108 -20.13 22.49 0.23
C LEU A 108 -18.77 21.79 0.09
N SER A 109 -17.71 22.55 -0.06
CA SER A 109 -16.35 22.04 -0.01
C SER A 109 -15.60 22.63 1.19
N ILE A 110 -14.77 21.82 1.82
CA ILE A 110 -13.91 22.23 2.92
C ILE A 110 -12.61 22.75 2.31
N ALA A 111 -12.26 24.00 2.61
CA ALA A 111 -11.06 24.64 2.09
C ALA A 111 -9.82 24.38 2.95
N SER A 112 -9.98 24.29 4.27
CA SER A 112 -8.88 24.05 5.21
C SER A 112 -9.38 23.34 6.46
N LEU A 113 -8.50 22.48 7.02
CA LEU A 113 -8.72 21.80 8.29
C LEU A 113 -7.59 22.14 9.25
N GLU A 114 -7.96 22.46 10.50
CA GLU A 114 -7.03 22.68 11.60
C GLU A 114 -7.48 21.88 12.80
N ILE A 115 -6.55 21.29 13.54
CA ILE A 115 -6.85 20.50 14.74
C ILE A 115 -6.56 21.32 15.98
N PHE A 116 -7.52 21.42 16.86
CA PHE A 116 -7.41 22.12 18.13
C PHE A 116 -7.87 21.24 19.30
N GLY A 117 -6.95 20.63 20.02
CA GLY A 117 -7.27 19.75 21.16
C GLY A 117 -8.19 18.61 20.77
N GLN A 118 -9.42 18.62 21.28
CA GLN A 118 -10.46 17.62 20.97
C GLN A 118 -11.35 18.04 19.78
N HIS A 119 -11.15 19.22 19.20
CA HIS A 119 -11.97 19.74 18.13
C HIS A 119 -11.23 19.80 16.80
N ILE A 120 -11.96 19.57 15.73
CA ILE A 120 -11.55 19.81 14.35
C ILE A 120 -12.24 21.06 13.88
N ILE A 121 -11.47 22.01 13.37
CA ILE A 121 -11.95 23.27 12.83
C ILE A 121 -11.90 23.17 11.31
N SER A 122 -13.03 23.32 10.63
CA SER A 122 -13.15 23.30 9.18
C SER A 122 -13.62 24.65 8.65
N ILE A 123 -12.92 25.18 7.63
CA ILE A 123 -13.37 26.31 6.85
C ILE A 123 -14.15 25.78 5.66
N CYS A 124 -15.42 26.14 5.56
CA CYS A 124 -16.29 25.73 4.47
C CYS A 124 -16.40 26.82 3.38
N SER A 125 -16.70 26.42 2.16
CA SER A 125 -16.85 27.34 1.01
C SER A 125 -18.06 28.29 1.11
N ASP A 126 -18.99 28.03 2.04
CA ASP A 126 -20.13 28.90 2.38
C ASP A 126 -19.77 30.06 3.30
N ASN A 127 -18.47 30.29 3.53
CA ASN A 127 -17.96 31.30 4.46
C ASN A 127 -18.31 31.04 5.93
N THR A 128 -18.49 29.78 6.30
CA THR A 128 -18.70 29.34 7.67
C THR A 128 -17.49 28.61 8.22
N VAL A 129 -17.24 28.73 9.52
CA VAL A 129 -16.24 27.94 10.25
C VAL A 129 -16.98 27.01 11.19
N LYS A 130 -16.80 25.71 11.00
CA LYS A 130 -17.46 24.68 11.79
C LYS A 130 -16.45 23.97 12.68
N LEU A 131 -16.87 23.71 13.91
CA LEU A 131 -16.11 22.99 14.90
C LEU A 131 -16.81 21.68 15.22
N ASN A 132 -16.15 20.57 14.97
CA ASN A 132 -16.63 19.22 15.26
C ASN A 132 -15.75 18.58 16.33
N ASP A 133 -16.32 17.78 17.23
CA ASP A 133 -15.54 16.94 18.12
C ASP A 133 -14.97 15.77 17.33
N HIS A 134 -13.65 15.52 17.46
CA HIS A 134 -12.97 14.45 16.71
C HIS A 134 -13.31 13.04 17.17
N THR A 135 -13.88 12.89 18.40
CA THR A 135 -14.22 11.59 18.98
C THR A 135 -15.67 11.20 18.71
N THR A 136 -16.60 12.14 18.88
CA THR A 136 -18.04 11.90 18.69
C THR A 136 -18.52 12.25 17.29
N GLY A 137 -17.80 13.12 16.58
CA GLY A 137 -18.21 13.65 15.27
C GLY A 137 -19.31 14.72 15.35
N GLU A 138 -19.78 15.03 16.54
CA GLU A 138 -20.86 16.00 16.73
C GLU A 138 -20.37 17.43 16.46
N LEU A 139 -21.27 18.24 15.87
CA LEU A 139 -21.03 19.64 15.65
C LEU A 139 -21.08 20.39 16.98
N TYR A 140 -19.94 20.93 17.42
CA TYR A 140 -19.85 21.71 18.65
C TYR A 140 -20.40 23.13 18.47
N THR A 141 -19.99 23.84 17.43
CA THR A 141 -20.44 25.21 17.13
C THR A 141 -20.17 25.57 15.67
N THR A 142 -20.95 26.52 15.16
CA THR A 142 -20.74 27.19 13.86
C THR A 142 -20.52 28.67 14.07
N ILE A 143 -19.62 29.24 13.26
CA ILE A 143 -19.40 30.67 13.19
C ILE A 143 -19.64 31.12 11.76
N ASP A 144 -20.68 31.92 11.55
CA ASP A 144 -21.06 32.41 10.24
C ASP A 144 -20.48 33.80 10.03
N PHE A 145 -19.95 34.05 8.84
CA PHE A 145 -19.35 35.33 8.47
C PHE A 145 -20.12 35.99 7.32
N ASP A 146 -20.28 37.30 7.42
CA ASP A 146 -20.89 38.09 6.36
C ASP A 146 -20.00 38.13 5.12
N SER A 147 -20.57 38.49 3.98
CA SER A 147 -19.83 38.68 2.72
C SER A 147 -18.76 39.79 2.78
N SER A 148 -18.84 40.69 3.79
CA SER A 148 -17.80 41.69 4.08
C SER A 148 -16.51 41.11 4.65
N PHE A 149 -16.52 39.84 5.15
CA PHE A 149 -15.37 39.13 5.71
C PHE A 149 -15.35 37.71 5.17
N THR A 150 -14.69 37.49 4.04
CA THR A 150 -14.53 36.14 3.46
C THR A 150 -13.32 35.46 4.05
N VAL A 151 -13.54 34.35 4.73
CA VAL A 151 -12.48 33.59 5.43
C VAL A 151 -11.53 32.94 4.41
N THR A 152 -10.23 33.11 4.61
CA THR A 152 -9.18 32.51 3.76
C THR A 152 -8.33 31.52 4.53
N THR A 153 -7.97 31.85 5.76
CA THR A 153 -7.07 31.03 6.58
C THR A 153 -7.38 31.23 8.05
N LEU A 154 -7.05 30.25 8.85
CA LEU A 154 -7.16 30.32 10.31
C LEU A 154 -5.90 29.73 10.97
N ILE A 155 -5.66 30.14 12.20
CA ILE A 155 -4.62 29.57 13.05
C ILE A 155 -5.05 29.64 14.52
N HIS A 156 -4.65 28.66 15.29
CA HIS A 156 -4.73 28.70 16.73
C HIS A 156 -3.41 29.19 17.32
N PRO A 157 -3.35 30.40 17.91
CA PRO A 157 -2.15 30.85 18.61
C PRO A 157 -1.92 30.00 19.86
N SER A 158 -0.77 29.37 19.97
CA SER A 158 -0.46 28.35 20.99
C SER A 158 -0.60 28.82 22.45
N THR A 159 -0.51 30.10 22.69
CA THR A 159 -0.61 30.73 24.03
C THR A 159 -2.02 31.14 24.42
N TYR A 160 -2.98 31.07 23.51
CA TYR A 160 -4.35 31.54 23.75
C TYR A 160 -5.31 30.34 23.85
N LEU A 161 -5.71 30.02 25.07
CA LEU A 161 -6.71 28.96 25.31
C LEU A 161 -8.06 29.35 24.66
N ASN A 162 -8.66 28.41 23.94
CA ASN A 162 -9.98 28.54 23.30
C ASN A 162 -10.14 29.73 22.35
N LYS A 163 -9.07 30.20 21.74
CA LYS A 163 -9.12 31.35 20.80
C LYS A 163 -8.54 30.96 19.45
N ILE A 164 -9.17 31.40 18.39
CA ILE A 164 -8.71 31.25 17.00
C ILE A 164 -8.54 32.64 16.38
N LEU A 165 -7.53 32.75 15.54
CA LEU A 165 -7.33 33.93 14.71
C LEU A 165 -7.75 33.54 13.28
N ILE A 166 -8.59 34.36 12.68
CA ILE A 166 -9.18 34.15 11.36
C ILE A 166 -8.75 35.30 10.46
N GLY A 167 -8.25 35.00 9.29
CA GLY A 167 -7.85 35.96 8.27
C GLY A 167 -8.85 35.98 7.12
N SER A 168 -8.98 37.16 6.50
CA SER A 168 -9.92 37.40 5.42
C SER A 168 -9.23 37.73 4.09
N ASN A 169 -9.98 37.58 3.01
CA ASN A 169 -9.61 38.02 1.68
C ASN A 169 -9.56 39.56 1.55
N GLN A 170 -10.21 40.26 2.46
CA GLN A 170 -10.18 41.74 2.56
C GLN A 170 -8.94 42.24 3.27
N GLY A 171 -8.09 41.38 3.81
CA GLY A 171 -6.87 41.75 4.54
C GLY A 171 -7.11 42.03 6.00
N THR A 172 -8.29 41.81 6.55
CA THR A 172 -8.62 41.99 7.95
C THR A 172 -8.45 40.69 8.74
N MET A 173 -8.14 40.83 10.04
CA MET A 173 -8.00 39.71 10.96
C MET A 173 -8.98 39.85 12.11
N GLN A 174 -9.51 38.77 12.60
CA GLN A 174 -10.40 38.71 13.76
C GLN A 174 -9.99 37.63 14.73
N LEU A 175 -10.00 37.94 16.02
CA LEU A 175 -9.78 37.00 17.10
C LEU A 175 -11.12 36.55 17.68
N TRP A 176 -11.40 35.29 17.65
CA TRP A 176 -12.64 34.66 18.11
C TRP A 176 -12.41 33.77 19.30
N ASN A 177 -13.39 33.70 20.20
CA ASN A 177 -13.44 32.73 21.27
C ASN A 177 -14.31 31.52 20.82
N ILE A 178 -13.69 30.33 20.74
CA ILE A 178 -14.37 29.10 20.31
C ILE A 178 -15.51 28.73 21.26
N ARG A 179 -15.30 28.86 22.57
CA ARG A 179 -16.26 28.41 23.58
C ARG A 179 -17.54 29.29 23.62
N THR A 180 -17.43 30.55 23.36
CA THR A 180 -18.57 31.50 23.44
C THR A 180 -19.08 31.91 22.07
N SER A 181 -18.40 31.51 20.99
CA SER A 181 -18.67 31.88 19.59
C SER A 181 -18.78 33.41 19.40
N THR A 182 -17.98 34.18 20.17
CA THR A 182 -17.97 35.64 20.12
C THR A 182 -16.66 36.17 19.62
N MET A 183 -16.74 37.23 18.80
CA MET A 183 -15.59 38.00 18.38
C MET A 183 -15.03 38.75 19.58
N ILE A 184 -13.74 38.62 19.87
CA ILE A 184 -13.04 39.30 20.95
C ILE A 184 -12.45 40.61 20.45
N TYR A 185 -11.76 40.58 19.30
CA TYR A 185 -11.08 41.73 18.77
C TYR A 185 -10.98 41.65 17.24
N ALA A 186 -11.17 42.82 16.57
CA ALA A 186 -10.91 42.97 15.15
C ALA A 186 -9.64 43.81 14.97
N PHE A 187 -8.62 43.26 14.34
CA PHE A 187 -7.35 43.93 14.09
C PHE A 187 -7.44 44.96 12.98
N LYS A 188 -6.53 45.91 12.99
CA LYS A 188 -6.32 46.79 11.87
C LYS A 188 -5.96 46.00 10.64
N GLY A 189 -6.71 46.14 9.56
CA GLY A 189 -6.48 45.38 8.33
C GLY A 189 -5.19 45.77 7.60
N PHE A 190 -4.76 44.81 6.75
CA PHE A 190 -3.70 45.06 5.77
C PHE A 190 -4.34 45.44 4.42
N ASN A 191 -3.54 46.08 3.55
CA ASN A 191 -4.03 46.56 2.24
C ASN A 191 -4.15 45.43 1.19
N SER A 192 -3.88 44.18 1.54
CA SER A 192 -3.83 43.04 0.63
C SER A 192 -4.45 41.80 1.28
N PRO A 193 -5.06 40.91 0.50
CA PRO A 193 -5.61 39.65 0.99
C PRO A 193 -4.60 38.83 1.79
N ILE A 194 -5.06 38.19 2.86
CA ILE A 194 -4.27 37.27 3.69
C ILE A 194 -4.28 35.89 3.03
N THR A 195 -3.10 35.32 2.85
CA THR A 195 -2.94 34.03 2.16
C THR A 195 -2.56 32.89 3.10
N CYS A 196 -1.74 33.16 4.11
CA CYS A 196 -1.32 32.17 5.09
C CYS A 196 -0.98 32.81 6.43
N PHE A 197 -1.15 32.03 7.48
CA PHE A 197 -0.67 32.34 8.83
C PHE A 197 0.34 31.30 9.29
N THR A 198 1.30 31.71 10.09
CA THR A 198 2.22 30.80 10.77
C THR A 198 2.59 31.36 12.13
N GLN A 199 2.56 30.54 13.18
CA GLN A 199 3.02 30.89 14.50
C GLN A 199 4.54 31.07 14.49
N THR A 200 5.03 32.20 15.05
CA THR A 200 6.46 32.35 15.29
C THR A 200 6.89 31.61 16.56
N PRO A 201 8.19 31.31 16.73
CA PRO A 201 8.70 30.80 18.00
C PRO A 201 8.53 31.76 19.17
N VAL A 202 8.35 33.06 18.88
CA VAL A 202 8.13 34.12 19.88
C VAL A 202 6.66 34.17 20.29
N VAL A 203 6.41 34.27 21.58
CA VAL A 203 5.06 34.37 22.16
C VAL A 203 4.33 35.62 21.64
N ASP A 204 3.05 35.46 21.37
CA ASP A 204 2.13 36.51 20.90
C ASP A 204 2.45 37.14 19.52
N VAL A 205 3.39 36.56 18.76
CA VAL A 205 3.73 37.04 17.42
C VAL A 205 3.35 36.03 16.36
N ILE A 206 2.74 36.46 15.30
CA ILE A 206 2.41 35.67 14.12
C ILE A 206 3.03 36.27 12.86
N ALA A 207 3.33 35.42 11.91
CA ALA A 207 3.66 35.82 10.55
C ALA A 207 2.41 35.76 9.68
N VAL A 208 2.15 36.81 8.96
CA VAL A 208 1.03 36.98 8.04
C VAL A 208 1.59 37.08 6.63
N GLY A 209 1.27 36.15 5.78
CA GLY A 209 1.59 36.21 4.35
C GLY A 209 0.47 36.90 3.58
N LEU A 210 0.83 37.80 2.66
CA LEU A 210 -0.11 38.55 1.86
C LEU A 210 0.00 38.21 0.35
N LEU A 211 -1.05 38.50 -0.39
CA LEU A 211 -1.12 38.26 -1.83
C LEU A 211 -0.12 39.11 -2.63
N ASP A 212 0.21 40.33 -2.16
CA ASP A 212 1.17 41.23 -2.80
C ASP A 212 2.65 40.87 -2.60
N GLY A 213 2.90 39.77 -1.88
CA GLY A 213 4.23 39.29 -1.55
C GLY A 213 4.81 39.87 -0.26
N SER A 214 4.06 40.71 0.46
CA SER A 214 4.47 41.22 1.77
C SER A 214 4.27 40.17 2.85
N ILE A 215 5.23 40.07 3.76
CA ILE A 215 5.19 39.22 4.94
C ILE A 215 5.26 40.16 6.16
N VAL A 216 4.24 40.11 7.00
CA VAL A 216 4.12 40.98 8.16
C VAL A 216 4.25 40.12 9.42
N LEU A 217 5.22 40.46 10.27
CA LEU A 217 5.28 39.94 11.63
C LEU A 217 4.47 40.87 12.55
N HIS A 218 3.38 40.32 13.07
CA HIS A 218 2.39 41.07 13.81
C HIS A 218 2.24 40.55 15.24
N ASN A 219 2.24 41.44 16.23
CA ASN A 219 2.00 41.11 17.62
C ASN A 219 0.49 41.15 17.92
N ILE A 220 -0.09 39.98 18.24
CA ILE A 220 -1.53 39.83 18.50
C ILE A 220 -1.95 40.62 19.77
N ARG A 221 -1.08 40.70 20.76
CA ARG A 221 -1.41 41.31 22.08
C ARG A 221 -1.48 42.83 22.04
N THR A 222 -0.60 43.45 21.25
CA THR A 222 -0.46 44.91 21.19
C THR A 222 -1.04 45.52 19.93
N ASP A 223 -1.53 44.74 18.99
CA ASP A 223 -1.97 45.13 17.64
C ASP A 223 -0.91 46.01 16.93
N ALA A 224 0.35 45.60 17.05
CA ALA A 224 1.47 46.31 16.49
C ALA A 224 2.22 45.48 15.45
N THR A 225 2.54 46.09 14.32
CA THR A 225 3.41 45.47 13.32
C THR A 225 4.87 45.61 13.77
N ILE A 226 5.55 44.48 13.93
CA ILE A 226 6.97 44.46 14.36
C ILE A 226 7.87 44.69 13.14
N MET A 227 7.58 43.96 12.04
CA MET A 227 8.44 43.93 10.86
C MET A 227 7.61 43.66 9.61
N THR A 228 8.00 44.29 8.51
CA THR A 228 7.43 43.98 7.18
C THR A 228 8.55 43.66 6.21
N LEU A 229 8.45 42.49 5.61
CA LEU A 229 9.37 41.97 4.59
C LEU A 229 8.61 41.80 3.26
N ARG A 230 9.28 41.83 2.13
CA ARG A 230 8.64 41.73 0.81
C ARG A 230 9.40 40.80 -0.11
N GLN A 231 8.69 39.86 -0.70
CA GLN A 231 9.20 38.95 -1.73
C GLN A 231 8.49 39.17 -3.08
N GLU A 232 9.01 38.55 -4.12
CA GLU A 232 8.36 38.54 -5.43
C GLU A 232 7.20 37.50 -5.46
N GLY A 233 5.99 37.98 -5.81
CA GLY A 233 4.80 37.17 -5.95
C GLY A 233 4.14 36.78 -4.64
N LYS A 234 2.95 36.16 -4.76
CA LYS A 234 2.11 35.72 -3.64
C LYS A 234 2.89 34.84 -2.66
N VAL A 235 2.75 35.13 -1.37
CA VAL A 235 3.26 34.25 -0.30
C VAL A 235 2.32 33.07 -0.15
N THR A 236 2.83 31.84 -0.25
CA THR A 236 2.02 30.61 -0.15
C THR A 236 2.20 29.91 1.20
N ALA A 237 3.41 29.89 1.72
CA ALA A 237 3.71 29.29 3.01
C ALA A 237 4.91 29.97 3.68
N ILE A 238 4.94 29.94 5.00
CA ILE A 238 6.00 30.51 5.84
C ILE A 238 6.39 29.45 6.88
N SER A 239 7.66 29.38 7.25
CA SER A 239 8.13 28.53 8.33
C SER A 239 9.34 29.14 9.04
N PHE A 240 9.46 28.89 10.33
CA PHE A 240 10.54 29.39 11.18
C PHE A 240 11.49 28.27 11.57
N ARG A 241 12.77 28.59 11.63
CA ARG A 241 13.81 27.72 12.14
C ARG A 241 13.79 27.72 13.67
N THR A 242 13.95 26.55 14.28
CA THR A 242 13.82 26.38 15.75
C THR A 242 15.10 25.85 16.42
N ASP A 243 16.23 25.89 15.72
CA ASP A 243 17.57 25.44 16.19
C ASP A 243 18.48 26.60 16.59
N ASP A 244 17.96 27.55 17.32
CA ASP A 244 18.66 28.75 17.83
C ASP A 244 19.15 29.74 16.77
N GLN A 245 18.74 29.59 15.52
CA GLN A 245 19.01 30.59 14.48
C GLN A 245 17.74 31.33 14.09
N HIS A 246 17.79 32.64 14.07
CA HIS A 246 16.64 33.51 13.77
C HIS A 246 16.41 33.65 12.26
N VAL A 247 16.14 32.50 11.59
CA VAL A 247 15.92 32.43 10.16
C VAL A 247 14.47 32.02 9.88
N MET A 248 13.84 32.75 8.97
CA MET A 248 12.52 32.43 8.41
C MET A 248 12.65 32.02 6.96
N ALA A 249 11.92 31.01 6.55
CA ALA A 249 11.73 30.63 5.15
C ALA A 249 10.34 31.07 4.68
N SER A 250 10.24 31.61 3.48
CA SER A 250 8.97 31.90 2.81
C SER A 250 8.95 31.34 1.40
N ALA A 251 7.82 30.80 0.99
CA ALA A 251 7.60 30.24 -0.34
C ALA A 251 6.69 31.13 -1.18
N ASN A 252 6.87 31.11 -2.49
CA ASN A 252 6.02 31.83 -3.41
C ASN A 252 5.31 30.92 -4.45
N MET A 253 4.45 31.52 -5.25
CA MET A 253 3.71 30.82 -6.31
C MET A 253 4.60 30.44 -7.52
N TYR A 254 5.81 31.00 -7.64
CA TYR A 254 6.72 30.73 -8.77
C TYR A 254 7.70 29.58 -8.52
N GLY A 255 7.65 28.99 -7.31
CA GLY A 255 8.54 27.89 -6.94
C GLY A 255 9.85 28.33 -6.29
N ASP A 256 9.96 29.59 -5.88
CA ASP A 256 11.14 30.11 -5.18
C ASP A 256 10.93 30.07 -3.67
N ILE A 257 12.01 29.84 -2.92
CA ILE A 257 12.04 29.90 -1.48
C ILE A 257 13.01 31.01 -1.06
N ALA A 258 12.52 32.03 -0.35
CA ALA A 258 13.34 33.08 0.20
C ALA A 258 13.66 32.79 1.67
N LEU A 259 14.92 32.95 2.05
CA LEU A 259 15.41 32.83 3.42
C LEU A 259 15.70 34.24 3.96
N TRP A 260 15.18 34.50 5.14
CA TRP A 260 15.25 35.83 5.79
C TRP A 260 16.02 35.74 7.09
N ASP A 261 16.95 36.63 7.31
CA ASP A 261 17.59 36.91 8.60
C ASP A 261 16.70 37.91 9.35
N LEU A 262 16.09 37.46 10.45
CA LEU A 262 15.15 38.26 11.22
C LEU A 262 15.86 39.35 12.04
N ASP A 263 17.11 39.13 12.47
CA ASP A 263 17.90 40.10 13.24
C ASP A 263 18.32 41.26 12.37
N ARG A 264 18.75 40.98 11.13
CA ARG A 264 19.20 42.01 10.20
C ARG A 264 18.09 42.57 9.33
N GLN A 265 16.90 41.95 9.34
CA GLN A 265 15.74 42.29 8.53
C GLN A 265 16.04 42.28 7.02
N LYS A 266 16.87 41.34 6.58
CA LYS A 266 17.33 41.25 5.19
C LYS A 266 17.16 39.81 4.63
N VAL A 267 17.08 39.77 3.32
CA VAL A 267 17.13 38.49 2.62
C VAL A 267 18.53 37.90 2.78
N LEU A 268 18.62 36.66 3.34
CA LEU A 268 19.84 35.91 3.42
C LEU A 268 20.17 35.27 2.06
N HIS A 269 19.19 34.59 1.48
CA HIS A 269 19.33 33.92 0.20
C HIS A 269 17.97 33.66 -0.45
N VAL A 270 17.92 33.65 -1.80
CA VAL A 270 16.73 33.25 -2.56
C VAL A 270 17.08 32.02 -3.38
N MET A 271 16.45 30.92 -3.07
CA MET A 271 16.55 29.69 -3.85
C MET A 271 15.59 29.77 -5.05
N LYS A 272 16.10 30.28 -6.17
CA LYS A 272 15.31 30.36 -7.40
C LYS A 272 15.14 29.00 -8.04
N GLY A 273 13.90 28.66 -8.43
CA GLY A 273 13.58 27.39 -9.06
C GLY A 273 13.75 26.19 -8.09
N ALA A 274 13.48 26.37 -6.81
CA ALA A 274 13.46 25.29 -5.85
C ALA A 274 12.43 24.22 -6.26
N HIS A 275 11.28 24.64 -6.79
CA HIS A 275 10.26 23.80 -7.43
C HIS A 275 9.83 24.39 -8.78
N ASP A 276 9.28 23.54 -9.65
CA ASP A 276 8.71 23.97 -10.94
C ASP A 276 7.19 24.22 -10.76
N GLY A 277 6.82 25.32 -10.12
CA GLY A 277 5.43 25.70 -9.84
C GLY A 277 5.22 26.14 -8.41
N THR A 278 3.96 26.27 -8.01
CA THR A 278 3.58 26.72 -6.67
C THR A 278 4.11 25.80 -5.58
N ILE A 279 4.54 26.41 -4.47
CA ILE A 279 4.93 25.66 -3.26
C ILE A 279 3.80 25.78 -2.25
N PRO A 280 2.93 24.76 -2.09
CA PRO A 280 1.80 24.85 -1.17
C PRO A 280 2.20 24.84 0.30
N SER A 281 3.31 24.19 0.64
CA SER A 281 3.75 24.10 2.03
C SER A 281 5.28 23.99 2.14
N ILE A 282 5.81 24.66 3.18
CA ILE A 282 7.18 24.51 3.66
C ILE A 282 7.17 24.38 5.19
N GLN A 283 8.05 23.55 5.73
CA GLN A 283 8.16 23.38 7.17
C GLN A 283 9.57 23.02 7.59
N PHE A 284 10.11 23.75 8.57
CA PHE A 284 11.33 23.33 9.27
C PHE A 284 11.02 22.20 10.25
N LEU A 285 11.93 21.24 10.36
CA LEU A 285 11.85 20.22 11.39
C LEU A 285 12.27 20.82 12.74
N ASN A 286 11.51 20.54 13.77
CA ASN A 286 11.78 21.08 15.10
C ASN A 286 13.17 20.68 15.62
N GLY A 287 13.99 21.67 16.01
CA GLY A 287 15.34 21.46 16.53
C GLY A 287 16.36 20.92 15.51
N GLN A 288 16.06 20.93 14.22
CA GLN A 288 16.97 20.47 13.18
C GLN A 288 17.12 21.50 12.05
N PRO A 289 18.32 21.62 11.48
CA PRO A 289 18.58 22.52 10.37
C PRO A 289 18.09 21.94 9.03
N ILE A 290 16.88 21.42 9.01
CA ILE A 290 16.30 20.74 7.86
C ILE A 290 14.96 21.37 7.51
N LEU A 291 14.81 21.81 6.27
CA LEU A 291 13.58 22.33 5.68
C LEU A 291 12.99 21.30 4.73
N MET A 292 11.70 21.02 4.90
CA MET A 292 10.91 20.26 3.94
C MET A 292 10.10 21.20 3.07
N SER A 293 10.00 20.89 1.78
CA SER A 293 9.15 21.63 0.83
C SER A 293 8.42 20.65 -0.09
N SER A 294 7.16 20.93 -0.39
CA SER A 294 6.40 20.27 -1.45
C SER A 294 6.11 21.27 -2.56
N GLY A 295 6.04 20.78 -3.79
CA GLY A 295 5.72 21.61 -4.95
C GLY A 295 4.56 21.00 -5.75
N ALA A 296 3.85 21.82 -6.51
CA ALA A 296 2.87 21.39 -7.50
C ALA A 296 3.51 20.58 -8.65
N ASP A 297 4.85 20.56 -8.70
CA ASP A 297 5.67 19.76 -9.62
C ASP A 297 5.74 18.26 -9.26
N ASN A 298 4.82 17.76 -8.42
CA ASN A 298 4.81 16.38 -7.96
C ASN A 298 6.14 15.96 -7.32
N SER A 299 6.75 16.89 -6.57
CA SER A 299 8.01 16.62 -5.86
C SER A 299 8.00 17.08 -4.42
N VAL A 300 8.70 16.31 -3.56
CA VAL A 300 9.02 16.69 -2.18
C VAL A 300 10.54 16.74 -2.04
N LYS A 301 11.04 17.84 -1.49
CA LYS A 301 12.47 18.08 -1.36
C LYS A 301 12.82 18.37 0.10
N GLN A 302 13.99 17.86 0.49
CA GLN A 302 14.56 18.04 1.80
C GLN A 302 15.86 18.84 1.67
N TRP A 303 15.91 19.98 2.35
CA TRP A 303 17.05 20.90 2.32
C TRP A 303 17.74 20.93 3.66
N ILE A 304 19.07 20.84 3.67
CA ILE A 304 19.89 20.93 4.89
C ILE A 304 20.69 22.22 4.88
N PHE A 305 20.83 22.81 6.06
CA PHE A 305 21.57 24.04 6.32
C PHE A 305 22.80 23.72 7.18
N ASP A 306 23.77 23.01 6.59
CA ASP A 306 25.00 22.54 7.24
C ASP A 306 26.22 23.43 6.89
N SER A 307 26.10 24.37 5.98
CA SER A 307 27.19 25.25 5.59
C SER A 307 27.32 26.46 6.51
N LEU A 308 28.56 26.89 6.76
CA LEU A 308 28.85 28.10 7.54
C LEU A 308 28.25 29.37 6.95
N ASP A 309 28.06 29.39 5.62
CA ASP A 309 27.47 30.51 4.89
C ASP A 309 25.92 30.53 4.98
N GLY A 310 25.31 29.61 5.70
CA GLY A 310 23.84 29.47 5.82
C GLY A 310 23.14 29.10 4.50
N LEU A 311 23.89 28.66 3.48
CA LEU A 311 23.34 28.28 2.18
C LEU A 311 22.70 26.90 2.25
N PRO A 312 21.45 26.73 1.75
CA PRO A 312 20.78 25.46 1.74
C PRO A 312 21.37 24.51 0.67
N ARG A 313 21.47 23.24 1.04
CA ARG A 313 21.87 22.15 0.13
C ARG A 313 20.73 21.11 0.05
N LEU A 314 20.41 20.67 -1.15
CA LEU A 314 19.47 19.57 -1.35
C LEU A 314 20.03 18.28 -0.76
N LEU A 315 19.39 17.74 0.26
CA LEU A 315 19.79 16.51 0.93
C LEU A 315 19.14 15.29 0.25
N LYS A 316 17.83 15.32 0.09
CA LYS A 316 17.04 14.25 -0.55
C LYS A 316 15.89 14.85 -1.35
N SER A 317 15.45 14.14 -2.37
CA SER A 317 14.25 14.49 -3.12
C SER A 317 13.48 13.25 -3.54
N ARG A 318 12.18 13.40 -3.60
CA ARG A 318 11.26 12.49 -4.26
C ARG A 318 10.51 13.25 -5.30
N SER A 319 10.46 12.71 -6.50
CA SER A 319 9.72 13.34 -7.59
C SER A 319 9.11 12.30 -8.52
N GLY A 320 7.90 12.58 -8.94
CA GLY A 320 7.23 11.91 -10.03
C GLY A 320 7.31 12.75 -11.30
N HIS A 321 6.51 12.41 -12.32
CA HIS A 321 6.33 13.29 -13.48
C HIS A 321 5.55 14.54 -13.08
N HIS A 322 5.96 15.68 -13.62
CA HIS A 322 5.25 16.96 -13.44
C HIS A 322 4.06 17.10 -14.41
N GLN A 323 4.15 16.48 -15.57
CA GLN A 323 3.10 16.46 -16.58
C GLN A 323 2.77 15.03 -17.01
N PRO A 324 1.61 14.78 -17.62
CA PRO A 324 1.17 13.44 -17.98
C PRO A 324 2.18 12.68 -18.86
N PRO A 325 2.39 11.38 -18.59
CA PRO A 325 3.24 10.54 -19.40
C PRO A 325 2.59 10.28 -20.77
N THR A 326 3.40 10.31 -21.82
CA THR A 326 2.98 10.06 -23.21
C THR A 326 3.33 8.66 -23.68
N HIS A 327 4.43 8.10 -23.19
CA HIS A 327 4.89 6.76 -23.53
C HIS A 327 5.35 5.99 -22.31
N ILE A 328 4.88 4.76 -22.17
CA ILE A 328 5.31 3.82 -21.14
C ILE A 328 5.67 2.49 -21.78
N ARG A 329 6.76 1.89 -21.31
CA ARG A 329 7.17 0.53 -21.72
C ARG A 329 7.81 -0.19 -20.54
N TYR A 330 7.44 -1.43 -20.30
CA TYR A 330 8.17 -2.27 -19.37
C TYR A 330 9.60 -2.46 -19.82
N TYR A 331 10.52 -2.49 -18.88
CA TYR A 331 11.94 -2.67 -19.12
C TYR A 331 12.48 -3.87 -18.34
N GLY A 332 13.19 -4.77 -19.03
CA GLY A 332 13.68 -6.02 -18.47
C GLY A 332 12.65 -7.15 -18.56
N GLU A 333 13.09 -8.36 -18.32
CA GLU A 333 12.25 -9.58 -18.34
C GLU A 333 11.49 -9.78 -17.02
N ASP A 334 12.00 -9.18 -15.94
CA ASP A 334 11.45 -9.33 -14.58
C ASP A 334 10.17 -8.52 -14.32
N GLY A 335 9.77 -7.61 -15.21
CA GLY A 335 8.58 -6.74 -15.01
C GLY A 335 8.70 -5.74 -13.86
N HIS A 336 9.90 -5.55 -13.29
CA HIS A 336 10.09 -4.68 -12.10
C HIS A 336 10.20 -3.19 -12.42
N PHE A 337 10.50 -2.82 -13.64
CA PHE A 337 10.70 -1.43 -14.03
C PHE A 337 9.87 -1.05 -15.25
N ILE A 338 9.36 0.18 -15.23
CA ILE A 338 8.67 0.81 -16.35
C ILE A 338 9.45 2.07 -16.73
N LEU A 339 9.87 2.17 -17.99
CA LEU A 339 10.36 3.40 -18.60
C LEU A 339 9.17 4.27 -18.97
N SER A 340 9.20 5.52 -18.55
CA SER A 340 8.15 6.49 -18.82
C SER A 340 8.72 7.78 -19.35
N ALA A 341 8.18 8.24 -20.45
CA ALA A 341 8.47 9.55 -21.03
C ALA A 341 7.21 10.43 -20.94
N ALA A 342 7.36 11.66 -20.47
CA ALA A 342 6.23 12.56 -20.26
C ALA A 342 6.39 13.92 -20.98
N ARG A 343 5.34 14.71 -20.97
CA ARG A 343 5.33 16.07 -21.52
C ARG A 343 6.29 17.03 -20.79
N ASP A 344 6.70 16.71 -19.56
CA ASP A 344 7.72 17.43 -18.79
C ASP A 344 9.14 17.31 -19.37
N ARG A 345 9.28 16.64 -20.51
CA ARG A 345 10.55 16.38 -21.22
C ARG A 345 11.55 15.55 -20.40
N SER A 346 11.08 14.79 -19.42
CA SER A 346 11.90 13.86 -18.64
C SER A 346 11.67 12.41 -19.07
N LEU A 347 12.71 11.60 -18.94
CA LEU A 347 12.65 10.15 -19.04
C LEU A 347 12.89 9.58 -17.66
N ARG A 348 11.95 8.78 -17.16
CA ARG A 348 11.99 8.20 -15.82
C ARG A 348 11.88 6.68 -15.86
N ALA A 349 12.49 6.04 -14.89
CA ALA A 349 12.31 4.63 -14.63
C ALA A 349 11.56 4.48 -13.30
N PHE A 350 10.35 3.94 -13.34
CA PHE A 350 9.54 3.65 -12.16
C PHE A 350 9.66 2.18 -11.80
N SER A 351 9.81 1.89 -10.51
CA SER A 351 9.76 0.52 -10.00
C SER A 351 8.32 0.16 -9.64
N THR A 352 7.85 -1.00 -10.09
CA THR A 352 6.54 -1.56 -9.76
C THR A 352 6.50 -2.11 -8.33
N VAL A 353 7.65 -2.47 -7.75
CA VAL A 353 7.77 -3.10 -6.44
C VAL A 353 8.08 -2.09 -5.33
N ARG A 354 9.07 -1.21 -5.56
CA ARG A 354 9.57 -0.26 -4.54
C ARG A 354 9.71 1.14 -5.11
N ASP A 355 8.91 2.06 -4.65
CA ASP A 355 8.99 3.48 -5.03
C ASP A 355 10.37 4.10 -4.80
N SER A 356 11.12 3.60 -3.80
CA SER A 356 12.48 4.09 -3.51
C SER A 356 13.47 3.91 -4.66
N GLN A 357 13.20 3.01 -5.58
CA GLN A 357 14.04 2.71 -6.74
C GLN A 357 13.64 3.51 -7.99
N SER A 358 12.54 4.25 -7.91
CA SER A 358 12.10 5.13 -9.00
C SER A 358 13.08 6.30 -9.16
N THR A 359 13.58 6.51 -10.37
CA THR A 359 14.62 7.51 -10.66
C THR A 359 14.39 8.20 -11.98
N GLU A 360 14.78 9.48 -12.07
CA GLU A 360 14.89 10.21 -13.33
C GLU A 360 16.23 9.92 -14.00
N LEU A 361 16.22 9.71 -15.30
CA LEU A 361 17.44 9.59 -16.10
C LEU A 361 18.00 11.00 -16.35
N SER A 362 19.22 11.24 -15.90
CA SER A 362 19.85 12.55 -15.97
C SER A 362 20.16 12.99 -17.41
N GLN A 363 19.77 14.20 -17.77
CA GLN A 363 20.14 14.85 -19.04
C GLN A 363 21.49 15.58 -18.97
N GLY A 364 22.32 15.28 -17.96
CA GLY A 364 23.60 15.91 -17.72
C GLY A 364 23.52 17.08 -16.73
N SER A 365 24.52 17.94 -16.69
CA SER A 365 24.62 19.03 -15.73
C SER A 365 23.80 20.27 -16.15
N LEU A 366 22.48 20.10 -16.37
CA LEU A 366 21.58 21.18 -16.82
C LEU A 366 21.61 22.40 -15.89
N SER A 367 21.60 22.21 -14.58
CA SER A 367 21.60 23.30 -13.60
C SER A 367 22.89 24.14 -13.64
N LYS A 368 24.05 23.51 -13.90
CA LYS A 368 25.32 24.24 -14.09
C LYS A 368 25.32 25.02 -15.39
N LYS A 369 24.83 24.41 -16.49
CA LYS A 369 24.71 25.06 -17.78
C LYS A 369 23.71 26.22 -17.73
N ALA A 370 22.57 26.04 -17.05
CA ALA A 370 21.55 27.08 -16.87
C ALA A 370 22.13 28.33 -16.17
N LYS A 371 22.89 28.12 -15.10
CA LYS A 371 23.56 29.20 -14.36
C LYS A 371 24.63 29.90 -15.23
N LEU A 372 25.38 29.15 -16.02
CA LEU A 372 26.41 29.71 -16.89
C LEU A 372 25.80 30.57 -18.02
N LEU A 373 24.69 30.11 -18.58
CA LEU A 373 24.05 30.76 -19.75
C LEU A 373 22.96 31.75 -19.36
N ASN A 374 22.64 31.90 -18.05
CA ASN A 374 21.51 32.69 -17.51
C ASN A 374 20.16 32.33 -18.17
N LEU A 375 19.98 31.06 -18.53
CA LEU A 375 18.75 30.54 -19.11
C LEU A 375 17.98 29.71 -18.07
N LYS A 376 16.67 29.54 -18.28
CA LYS A 376 15.86 28.62 -17.46
C LYS A 376 16.24 27.17 -17.77
N ILE A 377 16.15 26.29 -16.77
CA ILE A 377 16.49 24.85 -16.93
C ILE A 377 15.62 24.23 -18.03
N ASP A 378 14.36 24.63 -18.13
CA ASP A 378 13.41 24.08 -19.10
C ASP A 378 13.78 24.40 -20.56
N GLU A 379 14.46 25.48 -20.81
CA GLU A 379 14.95 25.81 -22.18
C GLU A 379 16.09 24.90 -22.62
N LEU A 380 16.85 24.36 -21.67
CA LEU A 380 17.98 23.47 -21.91
C LEU A 380 17.61 22.00 -21.90
N LYS A 381 16.42 21.61 -21.42
CA LYS A 381 15.91 20.24 -21.50
C LYS A 381 15.69 19.84 -22.96
N LEU A 382 15.93 18.56 -23.26
CA LEU A 382 15.64 17.99 -24.57
C LEU A 382 14.16 18.19 -24.93
N PRO A 383 13.81 18.29 -26.22
CA PRO A 383 12.41 18.36 -26.64
C PRO A 383 11.60 17.12 -26.19
N LEU A 384 10.27 17.20 -26.30
CA LEU A 384 9.36 16.13 -25.98
C LEU A 384 9.75 14.82 -26.67
N ILE A 385 9.78 13.74 -25.91
CA ILE A 385 10.06 12.40 -26.43
C ILE A 385 8.80 11.87 -27.13
N THR A 386 8.94 11.45 -28.36
CA THR A 386 7.86 10.93 -29.21
C THR A 386 7.83 9.42 -29.26
N THR A 387 8.97 8.77 -29.23
CA THR A 387 9.08 7.30 -29.22
C THR A 387 10.29 6.87 -28.41
N VAL A 388 10.16 5.72 -27.73
CA VAL A 388 11.20 5.12 -26.92
C VAL A 388 11.40 3.68 -27.35
N ALA A 389 12.63 3.28 -27.58
CA ALA A 389 13.00 1.89 -27.81
C ALA A 389 14.14 1.49 -26.88
N ALA A 390 14.07 0.30 -26.29
CA ALA A 390 15.07 -0.18 -25.35
C ALA A 390 15.32 -1.68 -25.53
N SER A 391 16.55 -2.11 -25.27
CA SER A 391 16.91 -3.53 -25.20
C SER A 391 17.75 -3.79 -23.96
N PRO A 392 17.40 -4.76 -23.09
CA PRO A 392 18.17 -5.08 -21.89
C PRO A 392 19.45 -5.87 -22.17
N ALA A 393 19.60 -6.46 -23.37
CA ALA A 393 20.64 -7.43 -23.70
C ALA A 393 22.07 -6.96 -23.42
N LYS A 394 22.37 -5.67 -23.68
CA LYS A 394 23.72 -5.08 -23.56
C LYS A 394 23.79 -3.90 -22.57
N GLN A 395 22.89 -3.85 -21.60
CA GLN A 395 22.80 -2.73 -20.65
C GLN A 395 24.06 -2.48 -19.82
N LYS A 396 24.94 -3.48 -19.65
CA LYS A 396 26.18 -3.37 -18.88
C LYS A 396 27.36 -2.86 -19.73
N GLU A 397 27.27 -2.98 -21.05
CA GLU A 397 28.38 -2.73 -21.97
C GLU A 397 28.31 -1.32 -22.56
N TRP A 398 27.15 -0.89 -23.08
CA TRP A 398 26.95 0.42 -23.69
C TRP A 398 25.52 0.95 -23.51
N ASP A 399 25.26 2.09 -24.16
CA ASP A 399 23.95 2.72 -24.13
C ASP A 399 22.91 1.82 -24.80
N ASN A 400 21.75 1.65 -24.13
CA ASN A 400 20.82 0.61 -24.51
C ASN A 400 19.36 1.09 -24.70
N ILE A 401 19.13 2.40 -24.58
CA ILE A 401 17.86 3.05 -24.83
C ILE A 401 18.06 4.11 -25.93
N LEU A 402 17.13 4.19 -26.87
CA LEU A 402 17.04 5.23 -27.88
C LEU A 402 15.77 6.02 -27.73
N THR A 403 15.85 7.35 -27.87
CA THR A 403 14.69 8.24 -27.84
C THR A 403 14.69 9.16 -29.06
N ALA A 404 13.52 9.24 -29.74
CA ALA A 404 13.27 10.28 -30.73
C ALA A 404 12.55 11.45 -30.06
N HIS A 405 12.83 12.65 -30.52
CA HIS A 405 12.29 13.89 -29.96
C HIS A 405 11.42 14.64 -30.97
N TRP A 406 10.50 15.44 -30.47
CA TRP A 406 9.59 16.22 -31.29
C TRP A 406 10.35 17.17 -32.17
N ASN A 407 10.17 17.03 -33.49
CA ASN A 407 10.73 17.88 -34.52
C ASN A 407 12.27 18.02 -34.52
N GLU A 408 12.96 17.06 -33.87
CA GLU A 408 14.44 16.99 -33.88
C GLU A 408 14.90 15.84 -34.80
N PRO A 409 15.95 16.02 -35.64
CA PRO A 409 16.48 14.92 -36.43
C PRO A 409 17.29 13.93 -35.56
N GLY A 410 17.95 14.43 -34.51
CA GLY A 410 18.86 13.63 -33.69
C GLY A 410 18.17 12.70 -32.70
N VAL A 411 18.41 11.41 -32.86
CA VAL A 411 18.04 10.38 -31.85
C VAL A 411 19.10 10.35 -30.76
N ARG A 412 18.67 10.35 -29.50
CA ARG A 412 19.56 10.34 -28.34
C ARG A 412 19.68 8.94 -27.77
N SER A 413 20.93 8.56 -27.42
CA SER A 413 21.17 7.33 -26.66
C SER A 413 21.09 7.59 -25.14
N TRP A 414 20.68 6.59 -24.38
CA TRP A 414 20.66 6.63 -22.91
C TRP A 414 21.20 5.34 -22.34
N ASN A 415 21.84 5.47 -21.18
CA ASN A 415 22.34 4.32 -20.43
C ASN A 415 21.43 4.07 -19.21
N TYR A 416 20.78 2.92 -19.21
CA TYR A 416 19.89 2.55 -18.10
C TYR A 416 20.64 2.33 -16.78
N GLN A 417 21.81 1.71 -16.81
CA GLN A 417 22.57 1.41 -15.60
C GLN A 417 23.14 2.67 -14.94
N ARG A 418 23.67 3.61 -15.75
CA ARG A 418 24.19 4.90 -15.28
C ARG A 418 23.09 5.92 -14.99
N LYS A 419 21.84 5.62 -15.36
CA LYS A 419 20.69 6.54 -15.26
C LYS A 419 20.99 7.91 -15.87
N ALA A 420 21.61 7.94 -17.03
CA ALA A 420 22.04 9.17 -17.66
C ALA A 420 21.96 9.10 -19.19
N LEU A 421 21.92 10.31 -19.80
CA LEU A 421 22.03 10.50 -21.24
C LEU A 421 23.37 9.94 -21.72
N GLY A 422 23.36 9.21 -22.84
CA GLY A 422 24.52 8.68 -23.50
C GLY A 422 25.30 9.73 -24.30
N ALA A 423 26.43 9.32 -24.82
CA ALA A 423 27.32 10.20 -25.60
C ALA A 423 26.91 10.33 -27.07
N HIS A 424 26.11 9.40 -27.61
CA HIS A 424 25.86 9.29 -29.03
C HIS A 424 24.58 10.00 -29.47
N ILE A 425 24.71 10.74 -30.57
CA ILE A 425 23.59 11.37 -31.28
C ILE A 425 23.57 10.75 -32.67
N MET A 426 22.47 10.13 -33.04
CA MET A 426 22.30 9.45 -34.32
C MET A 426 21.38 10.29 -35.19
N ASN A 427 21.96 10.94 -36.21
CA ASN A 427 21.19 11.77 -37.15
C ASN A 427 20.88 10.96 -38.41
N PRO A 428 19.64 10.95 -38.88
CA PRO A 428 19.32 10.34 -40.16
C PRO A 428 20.03 11.04 -41.30
N LYS A 429 20.35 10.28 -42.33
CA LYS A 429 21.12 10.76 -43.50
C LYS A 429 20.42 11.91 -44.24
N ASP A 430 19.10 11.87 -44.28
CA ASP A 430 18.25 12.90 -44.92
C ASP A 430 18.05 14.17 -44.05
N GLY A 431 18.57 14.22 -42.83
CA GLY A 431 18.47 15.37 -41.92
C GLY A 431 17.05 15.75 -41.49
N SER A 432 16.04 14.98 -41.81
CA SER A 432 14.67 15.22 -41.46
C SER A 432 14.36 14.76 -40.01
N ALA A 433 13.24 15.25 -39.44
CA ALA A 433 12.84 14.87 -38.11
C ALA A 433 12.60 13.36 -38.00
N THR A 434 13.09 12.77 -36.92
CA THR A 434 12.88 11.35 -36.61
C THR A 434 11.50 11.10 -36.07
N LYS A 435 10.83 10.05 -36.56
CA LYS A 435 9.46 9.65 -36.11
C LYS A 435 9.40 8.27 -35.45
N ALA A 436 10.25 7.34 -35.89
CA ALA A 436 10.27 5.99 -35.36
C ALA A 436 11.69 5.58 -34.98
N VAL A 437 11.83 4.88 -33.86
CA VAL A 437 13.10 4.28 -33.43
C VAL A 437 12.88 2.83 -33.02
N ALA A 438 13.86 1.99 -33.27
CA ALA A 438 13.91 0.63 -32.81
C ALA A 438 15.34 0.23 -32.41
N VAL A 439 15.46 -0.70 -31.47
CA VAL A 439 16.72 -1.31 -31.06
C VAL A 439 16.65 -2.79 -31.43
N SER A 440 17.71 -3.34 -31.99
CA SER A 440 17.78 -4.78 -32.28
C SER A 440 17.67 -5.60 -31.02
N THR A 441 17.10 -6.80 -31.07
CA THR A 441 16.98 -7.71 -29.91
C THR A 441 18.33 -8.05 -29.28
N CYS A 442 19.40 -8.13 -30.08
CA CYS A 442 20.77 -8.31 -29.58
C CYS A 442 21.41 -7.05 -28.95
N GLY A 443 20.76 -5.87 -29.05
CA GLY A 443 21.25 -4.60 -28.50
C GLY A 443 22.44 -3.98 -29.24
N ASN A 444 22.86 -4.52 -30.40
CA ASN A 444 24.04 -4.01 -31.16
C ASN A 444 23.67 -2.88 -32.11
N PHE A 445 22.47 -2.86 -32.67
CA PHE A 445 22.05 -1.95 -33.71
C PHE A 445 20.83 -1.13 -33.28
N GLY A 446 20.87 0.15 -33.65
CA GLY A 446 19.73 1.07 -33.56
C GLY A 446 19.22 1.40 -34.96
N PHE A 447 17.93 1.47 -35.12
CA PHE A 447 17.24 1.82 -36.34
C PHE A 447 16.50 3.14 -36.15
N VAL A 448 16.64 4.01 -37.13
CA VAL A 448 16.07 5.36 -37.13
C VAL A 448 15.24 5.54 -38.39
N GLY A 449 13.94 5.87 -38.20
CA GLY A 449 13.02 6.16 -39.30
C GLY A 449 12.67 7.63 -39.34
N SER A 450 12.81 8.21 -40.53
CA SER A 450 12.66 9.63 -40.78
C SER A 450 11.25 10.04 -41.24
N ALA A 451 10.96 11.33 -41.17
CA ALA A 451 9.74 11.92 -41.67
C ALA A 451 9.60 11.88 -43.19
N LEU A 452 10.73 11.79 -43.94
CA LEU A 452 10.73 11.70 -45.38
C LEU A 452 10.74 10.26 -45.94
N GLY A 453 10.73 9.25 -45.04
CA GLY A 453 10.68 7.85 -45.43
C GLY A 453 12.03 7.13 -45.38
N GLY A 454 13.12 7.81 -45.05
CA GLY A 454 14.47 7.22 -44.90
C GLY A 454 14.53 6.30 -43.67
N ILE A 455 15.25 5.19 -43.77
CA ILE A 455 15.53 4.27 -42.68
C ILE A 455 17.04 4.05 -42.62
N ASP A 456 17.62 4.37 -41.46
CA ASP A 456 19.05 4.28 -41.22
C ASP A 456 19.37 3.35 -40.06
N MET A 457 20.46 2.57 -40.21
CA MET A 457 20.99 1.66 -39.20
C MET A 457 22.28 2.22 -38.63
N PHE A 458 22.36 2.24 -37.29
CA PHE A 458 23.49 2.69 -36.51
C PHE A 458 24.03 1.60 -35.60
N ASN A 459 25.30 1.66 -35.26
CA ASN A 459 25.88 0.82 -34.24
C ASN A 459 25.65 1.47 -32.85
N MET A 460 25.02 0.78 -31.93
CA MET A 460 24.73 1.30 -30.58
C MET A 460 25.98 1.58 -29.76
N GLN A 461 27.03 0.78 -29.91
CA GLN A 461 28.28 0.93 -29.16
C GLN A 461 29.04 2.21 -29.55
N SER A 462 29.14 2.50 -30.84
CA SER A 462 29.97 3.60 -31.37
C SER A 462 29.17 4.82 -31.82
N GLY A 463 27.85 4.71 -31.95
CA GLY A 463 27.00 5.74 -32.54
C GLY A 463 27.18 5.95 -34.03
N LEU A 464 28.03 5.15 -34.69
CA LEU A 464 28.39 5.34 -36.11
C LEU A 464 27.32 4.76 -37.04
N PHE A 465 27.06 5.50 -38.10
CA PHE A 465 26.23 5.03 -39.20
C PHE A 465 26.81 3.77 -39.86
N ARG A 466 25.95 2.82 -40.15
CA ARG A 466 26.32 1.53 -40.79
C ARG A 466 25.73 1.39 -42.17
N ARG A 467 24.45 1.67 -42.32
CA ARG A 467 23.74 1.43 -43.59
C ARG A 467 22.44 2.24 -43.65
N SER A 468 22.03 2.58 -44.88
CA SER A 468 20.71 3.09 -45.20
C SER A 468 19.93 2.08 -46.03
N PHE A 469 18.60 2.05 -45.87
CA PHE A 469 17.68 1.18 -46.63
C PHE A 469 16.96 2.04 -47.69
N GLU A 470 17.65 2.30 -48.80
CA GLU A 470 17.17 3.22 -49.85
C GLU A 470 16.51 2.52 -51.04
N GLU A 471 16.86 1.24 -51.34
CA GLU A 471 16.27 0.49 -52.45
C GLU A 471 14.77 0.24 -52.14
N ASP A 472 13.87 0.75 -52.98
CA ASP A 472 12.40 0.75 -52.75
C ASP A 472 11.97 1.39 -51.41
N GLY A 473 12.60 2.53 -51.02
CA GLY A 473 12.29 3.27 -49.81
C GLY A 473 10.85 3.71 -49.71
N HIS A 474 10.45 4.07 -48.47
CA HIS A 474 9.12 4.68 -48.22
C HIS A 474 9.05 6.09 -48.78
N LYS A 475 7.85 6.48 -49.27
CA LYS A 475 7.63 7.82 -49.85
C LYS A 475 7.11 8.84 -48.82
N LYS A 476 6.61 8.39 -47.69
CA LYS A 476 6.10 9.22 -46.60
C LYS A 476 6.74 8.82 -45.28
N SER A 477 6.39 9.51 -44.19
CA SER A 477 6.93 9.30 -42.86
C SER A 477 6.83 7.84 -42.39
N VAL A 478 7.96 7.33 -41.91
CA VAL A 478 8.01 6.01 -41.22
C VAL A 478 7.44 6.18 -39.85
N THR A 479 6.35 5.45 -39.56
CA THR A 479 5.62 5.53 -38.28
C THR A 479 6.02 4.45 -37.30
N GLY A 480 6.52 3.31 -37.78
CA GLY A 480 6.94 2.20 -36.94
C GLY A 480 8.09 1.41 -37.50
N LEU A 481 8.97 0.96 -36.63
CA LEU A 481 10.11 0.10 -36.93
C LEU A 481 10.16 -1.03 -35.91
N GLN A 482 10.42 -2.27 -36.38
CA GLN A 482 10.61 -3.43 -35.50
C GLN A 482 11.64 -4.38 -36.11
N SER A 483 12.47 -5.03 -35.28
CA SER A 483 13.42 -6.04 -35.73
C SER A 483 13.03 -7.43 -35.24
N ASP A 484 13.18 -8.42 -36.09
CA ASP A 484 12.95 -9.81 -35.75
C ASP A 484 13.89 -10.31 -34.63
N ARG A 485 13.47 -11.35 -33.89
CA ARG A 485 14.25 -12.00 -32.83
C ARG A 485 15.64 -12.46 -33.28
N LEU A 486 15.73 -13.01 -34.48
CA LEU A 486 16.98 -13.48 -35.07
C LEU A 486 17.85 -12.37 -35.64
N ASN A 487 17.40 -11.11 -35.60
CA ASN A 487 18.06 -9.96 -36.23
C ASN A 487 18.38 -10.21 -37.72
N LYS A 488 17.48 -10.85 -38.42
CA LYS A 488 17.59 -11.19 -39.83
C LYS A 488 16.80 -10.20 -40.71
N THR A 489 15.62 -9.86 -40.27
CA THR A 489 14.70 -8.96 -40.95
C THR A 489 14.38 -7.73 -40.12
N LEU A 490 14.25 -6.57 -40.77
CA LEU A 490 13.73 -5.33 -40.25
C LEU A 490 12.37 -5.09 -40.91
N ILE A 491 11.39 -4.68 -40.10
CA ILE A 491 10.03 -4.40 -40.57
C ILE A 491 9.77 -2.93 -40.35
N SER A 492 9.25 -2.28 -41.40
CA SER A 492 8.90 -0.87 -41.36
C SER A 492 7.48 -0.63 -41.86
N GLY A 493 6.76 0.26 -41.20
CA GLY A 493 5.47 0.75 -41.62
C GLY A 493 5.47 2.26 -41.80
N SER A 494 4.75 2.75 -42.77
CA SER A 494 4.72 4.16 -43.12
C SER A 494 3.30 4.66 -43.40
N LEU A 495 3.13 5.98 -43.35
CA LEU A 495 1.90 6.68 -43.79
C LEU A 495 1.61 6.54 -45.30
N ASP A 496 2.52 5.91 -46.08
CA ASP A 496 2.24 5.57 -47.48
C ASP A 496 1.35 4.33 -47.66
N GLY A 497 1.00 3.63 -46.54
CA GLY A 497 0.17 2.40 -46.52
C GLY A 497 0.97 1.14 -46.83
N PHE A 498 2.28 1.20 -46.96
CA PHE A 498 3.13 0.05 -47.23
C PHE A 498 3.80 -0.48 -45.97
N LEU A 499 3.74 -1.79 -45.80
CA LEU A 499 4.53 -2.55 -44.82
C LEU A 499 5.69 -3.19 -45.60
N LYS A 500 6.93 -2.88 -45.26
CA LYS A 500 8.13 -3.39 -45.92
C LYS A 500 8.98 -4.22 -44.98
N MET A 501 9.50 -5.33 -45.55
CA MET A 501 10.39 -6.24 -44.85
C MET A 501 11.76 -6.18 -45.51
N TRP A 502 12.77 -5.86 -44.70
CA TRP A 502 14.14 -5.61 -45.16
C TRP A 502 15.10 -6.66 -44.63
N ASN A 503 16.02 -7.14 -45.47
CA ASN A 503 17.11 -7.99 -45.01
C ASN A 503 18.19 -7.14 -44.35
N LEU A 504 18.51 -7.39 -43.11
CA LEU A 504 19.51 -6.63 -42.34
C LEU A 504 20.93 -6.79 -42.88
N LYS A 505 21.28 -7.96 -43.46
CA LYS A 505 22.61 -8.20 -44.01
C LYS A 505 22.83 -7.52 -45.38
N THR A 506 21.83 -7.55 -46.26
CA THR A 506 21.96 -7.03 -47.61
C THR A 506 21.49 -5.58 -47.72
N GLY A 507 20.52 -5.16 -46.89
CA GLY A 507 19.86 -3.85 -46.94
C GLY A 507 18.77 -3.75 -48.01
N LYS A 508 18.44 -4.86 -48.67
CA LYS A 508 17.43 -4.92 -49.74
C LYS A 508 16.04 -5.22 -49.18
N CYS A 509 15.01 -4.65 -49.84
CA CYS A 509 13.65 -4.97 -49.56
C CYS A 509 13.34 -6.39 -50.09
N GLU A 510 12.92 -7.30 -49.15
CA GLU A 510 12.54 -8.67 -49.54
C GLU A 510 11.07 -8.78 -49.92
N HIS A 511 10.21 -8.01 -49.24
CA HIS A 511 8.79 -8.07 -49.45
C HIS A 511 8.13 -6.74 -49.12
N THR A 512 7.13 -6.36 -49.92
CA THR A 512 6.27 -5.21 -49.71
C THR A 512 4.81 -5.66 -49.67
N MET A 513 4.10 -5.30 -48.58
CA MET A 513 2.67 -5.58 -48.41
C MET A 513 1.93 -4.24 -48.40
N GLU A 514 0.91 -4.14 -49.24
CA GLU A 514 0.02 -2.98 -49.30
C GLU A 514 -1.11 -3.14 -48.26
N MET A 515 -1.32 -2.13 -47.43
CA MET A 515 -2.42 -2.03 -46.48
C MET A 515 -3.51 -1.11 -47.02
N PRO A 516 -4.80 -1.33 -46.69
CA PRO A 516 -5.90 -0.54 -47.22
C PRO A 516 -5.84 0.94 -46.81
N SER A 517 -5.17 1.27 -45.74
CA SER A 517 -5.05 2.63 -45.18
C SER A 517 -3.66 2.91 -44.60
N PRO A 518 -3.30 4.19 -44.35
CA PRO A 518 -2.02 4.57 -43.78
C PRO A 518 -1.76 3.86 -42.45
N ILE A 519 -0.51 3.42 -42.23
CA ILE A 519 -0.08 2.72 -41.02
C ILE A 519 0.30 3.77 -39.98
N THR A 520 -0.31 3.72 -38.77
CA THR A 520 -0.05 4.65 -37.69
C THR A 520 0.90 4.09 -36.63
N HIS A 521 0.82 2.80 -36.33
CA HIS A 521 1.65 2.15 -35.31
C HIS A 521 1.92 0.68 -35.64
N LEU A 522 3.10 0.18 -35.21
CA LEU A 522 3.51 -1.22 -35.38
C LEU A 522 3.98 -1.78 -34.05
N LEU A 523 3.60 -3.03 -33.76
CA LEU A 523 4.09 -3.77 -32.61
C LEU A 523 4.35 -5.21 -33.02
N LEU A 524 5.55 -5.71 -32.76
CA LEU A 524 5.95 -7.07 -33.04
C LEU A 524 5.88 -7.91 -31.76
N TYR A 525 5.22 -9.04 -31.81
CA TYR A 525 5.34 -10.09 -30.82
C TYR A 525 6.50 -11.01 -31.21
N VAL A 526 7.58 -10.90 -30.44
CA VAL A 526 8.91 -11.45 -30.82
C VAL A 526 8.96 -12.97 -30.79
N GLU A 527 8.11 -13.65 -29.99
CA GLU A 527 8.15 -15.11 -29.85
C GLU A 527 7.52 -15.84 -31.03
N ASN A 528 6.35 -15.40 -31.50
CA ASN A 528 5.62 -16.06 -32.59
C ASN A 528 5.71 -15.32 -33.92
N ASN A 529 6.53 -14.26 -34.04
CA ASN A 529 6.66 -13.43 -35.22
C ASN A 529 5.33 -12.83 -35.76
N TYR A 530 4.34 -12.59 -34.85
CA TYR A 530 3.14 -11.87 -35.20
C TYR A 530 3.32 -10.37 -35.07
N LEU A 531 2.96 -9.67 -36.15
CA LEU A 531 3.01 -8.21 -36.21
C LEU A 531 1.61 -7.63 -36.12
N ALA A 532 1.32 -6.83 -35.09
CA ALA A 532 0.10 -6.04 -35.05
C ALA A 532 0.36 -4.68 -35.73
N VAL A 533 -0.54 -4.29 -36.63
CA VAL A 533 -0.49 -3.09 -37.42
C VAL A 533 -1.75 -2.29 -37.15
N ILE A 534 -1.62 -1.07 -36.66
CA ILE A 534 -2.73 -0.13 -36.57
C ILE A 534 -2.78 0.72 -37.81
N CYS A 535 -3.93 0.74 -38.45
CA CYS A 535 -4.19 1.56 -39.60
C CYS A 535 -5.16 2.72 -39.25
N ASP A 536 -5.20 3.74 -40.11
CA ASP A 536 -6.03 4.93 -39.89
C ASP A 536 -7.54 4.67 -40.07
N ASP A 537 -7.91 3.49 -40.61
CA ASP A 537 -9.29 2.97 -40.70
C ASP A 537 -9.85 2.42 -39.39
N LEU A 538 -9.18 2.60 -38.27
CA LEU A 538 -9.55 2.11 -36.93
C LEU A 538 -9.51 0.58 -36.80
N CYS A 539 -8.94 -0.12 -37.77
CA CYS A 539 -8.77 -1.56 -37.74
C CYS A 539 -7.36 -1.94 -37.25
N ILE A 540 -7.26 -2.97 -36.44
CA ILE A 540 -5.99 -3.60 -36.04
C ILE A 540 -5.85 -4.87 -36.87
N ARG A 541 -4.78 -4.96 -37.65
CA ARG A 541 -4.48 -6.16 -38.47
C ARG A 541 -3.30 -6.90 -37.85
N VAL A 542 -3.45 -8.18 -37.69
CA VAL A 542 -2.35 -9.07 -37.25
C VAL A 542 -1.80 -9.79 -38.47
N VAL A 543 -0.53 -9.57 -38.74
CA VAL A 543 0.19 -10.11 -39.88
C VAL A 543 1.20 -11.16 -39.41
N ASP A 544 1.20 -12.31 -40.02
CA ASP A 544 2.25 -13.30 -39.84
C ASP A 544 3.41 -12.95 -40.78
N ILE A 545 4.57 -12.71 -40.19
CA ILE A 545 5.80 -12.31 -40.92
C ILE A 545 6.35 -13.46 -41.75
N GLU A 546 6.26 -14.69 -41.25
CA GLU A 546 6.81 -15.86 -41.95
C GLU A 546 5.99 -16.22 -43.21
N ASN A 547 4.65 -16.28 -43.02
CA ASN A 547 3.70 -16.58 -44.08
C ASN A 547 3.34 -15.35 -44.96
N ARG A 548 3.72 -14.13 -44.49
CA ARG A 548 3.48 -12.85 -45.18
C ARG A 548 2.00 -12.63 -45.51
N ARG A 549 1.12 -12.94 -44.55
CA ARG A 549 -0.34 -12.82 -44.71
C ARG A 549 -0.98 -12.15 -43.49
N VAL A 550 -2.09 -11.47 -43.71
CA VAL A 550 -2.95 -11.00 -42.63
C VAL A 550 -3.69 -12.21 -42.07
N VAL A 551 -3.54 -12.47 -40.79
CA VAL A 551 -4.14 -13.58 -40.07
C VAL A 551 -5.49 -13.20 -39.48
N ARG A 552 -5.57 -11.98 -38.88
CA ARG A 552 -6.77 -11.48 -38.21
C ARG A 552 -6.94 -9.99 -38.44
N GLU A 553 -8.19 -9.55 -38.45
CA GLU A 553 -8.60 -8.16 -38.44
C GLU A 553 -9.56 -7.92 -37.27
N PHE A 554 -9.30 -6.88 -36.48
CA PHE A 554 -10.08 -6.50 -35.31
C PHE A 554 -10.71 -5.13 -35.55
N TRP A 555 -12.04 -5.15 -35.61
CA TRP A 555 -12.87 -3.96 -35.79
C TRP A 555 -13.67 -3.70 -34.51
N GLY A 556 -14.02 -2.44 -34.24
CA GLY A 556 -14.89 -2.06 -33.14
C GLY A 556 -14.57 -0.73 -32.48
N HIS A 557 -13.31 -0.27 -32.46
CA HIS A 557 -13.00 1.06 -31.92
C HIS A 557 -13.72 2.18 -32.70
N SER A 558 -14.37 3.10 -31.97
CA SER A 558 -15.10 4.22 -32.55
C SER A 558 -14.25 5.44 -32.84
N ASN A 559 -13.02 5.49 -32.31
CA ASN A 559 -12.09 6.59 -32.49
C ASN A 559 -10.65 6.07 -32.64
N ARG A 560 -9.71 6.96 -32.97
CA ARG A 560 -8.31 6.64 -33.23
C ARG A 560 -7.70 5.82 -32.10
N ILE A 561 -7.03 4.73 -32.47
CA ILE A 561 -6.31 3.86 -31.55
C ILE A 561 -5.01 4.57 -31.13
N THR A 562 -4.74 4.65 -29.83
CA THR A 562 -3.59 5.34 -29.25
C THR A 562 -2.37 4.44 -29.13
N ASP A 563 -2.55 3.24 -28.61
CA ASP A 563 -1.47 2.27 -28.39
C ASP A 563 -2.02 0.84 -28.33
N MET A 564 -1.14 -0.15 -28.43
CA MET A 564 -1.47 -1.57 -28.32
C MET A 564 -0.34 -2.35 -27.65
N THR A 565 -0.66 -3.48 -27.04
CA THR A 565 0.32 -4.38 -26.43
C THR A 565 -0.15 -5.84 -26.55
N PHE A 566 0.81 -6.76 -26.78
CA PHE A 566 0.54 -8.19 -26.69
C PHE A 566 0.63 -8.69 -25.24
N SER A 567 -0.13 -9.71 -24.91
CA SER A 567 0.14 -10.50 -23.71
C SER A 567 1.42 -11.32 -23.86
N PRO A 568 2.16 -11.62 -22.78
CA PRO A 568 3.42 -12.36 -22.88
C PRO A 568 3.23 -13.81 -23.40
N ASP A 569 2.06 -14.40 -23.26
CA ASP A 569 1.67 -15.72 -23.80
C ASP A 569 1.26 -15.66 -25.27
N GLY A 570 1.13 -14.47 -25.87
CA GLY A 570 0.74 -14.30 -27.26
C GLY A 570 -0.71 -14.67 -27.57
N HIS A 571 -1.56 -14.86 -26.55
CA HIS A 571 -2.98 -15.16 -26.75
C HIS A 571 -3.82 -13.91 -26.95
N TRP A 572 -3.47 -12.79 -26.29
CA TRP A 572 -4.24 -11.56 -26.33
C TRP A 572 -3.49 -10.39 -26.94
N LEU A 573 -4.29 -9.56 -27.58
CA LEU A 573 -3.89 -8.22 -27.98
C LEU A 573 -4.77 -7.23 -27.19
N VAL A 574 -4.14 -6.31 -26.47
CA VAL A 574 -4.83 -5.23 -25.75
C VAL A 574 -4.63 -3.93 -26.51
N SER A 575 -5.70 -3.20 -26.74
CA SER A 575 -5.69 -1.92 -27.47
C SER A 575 -6.39 -0.82 -26.68
N SER A 576 -5.91 0.42 -26.81
CA SER A 576 -6.54 1.63 -26.26
C SER A 576 -6.88 2.61 -27.38
N SER A 577 -7.91 3.40 -27.18
CA SER A 577 -8.39 4.38 -28.16
C SER A 577 -8.80 5.70 -27.50
N LEU A 578 -8.93 6.76 -28.32
CA LEU A 578 -9.47 8.05 -27.91
C LEU A 578 -10.95 7.99 -27.52
N ASP A 579 -11.64 6.85 -27.70
CA ASP A 579 -12.98 6.58 -27.17
C ASP A 579 -13.01 6.28 -25.66
N ALA A 580 -11.85 6.37 -25.00
CA ALA A 580 -11.60 6.04 -23.61
C ALA A 580 -11.84 4.56 -23.25
N THR A 581 -11.98 3.67 -24.25
CA THR A 581 -12.10 2.22 -24.03
C THR A 581 -10.75 1.53 -24.16
N ILE A 582 -10.58 0.50 -23.34
CA ILE A 582 -9.49 -0.48 -23.47
C ILE A 582 -10.14 -1.81 -23.81
N ARG A 583 -9.70 -2.43 -24.91
CA ARG A 583 -10.26 -3.68 -25.45
C ARG A 583 -9.22 -4.78 -25.46
N THR A 584 -9.65 -5.98 -25.10
CA THR A 584 -8.83 -7.19 -25.15
C THR A 584 -9.38 -8.13 -26.19
N TRP A 585 -8.54 -8.47 -27.16
CA TRP A 585 -8.84 -9.31 -28.28
C TRP A 585 -8.13 -10.65 -28.14
N ASP A 586 -8.85 -11.73 -28.35
CA ASP A 586 -8.28 -13.07 -28.38
C ASP A 586 -7.78 -13.40 -29.79
N LEU A 587 -6.50 -13.66 -29.94
CA LEU A 587 -5.89 -13.93 -31.26
C LEU A 587 -6.35 -15.24 -31.86
N PRO A 588 -6.41 -16.36 -31.14
CA PRO A 588 -6.89 -17.63 -31.69
C PRO A 588 -8.32 -17.58 -32.21
N THR A 589 -9.25 -17.05 -31.42
CA THR A 589 -10.69 -17.04 -31.78
C THR A 589 -11.07 -15.84 -32.64
N GLY A 590 -10.32 -14.74 -32.57
CA GLY A 590 -10.64 -13.50 -33.27
C GLY A 590 -11.74 -12.65 -32.63
N HIS A 591 -12.20 -13.01 -31.43
CA HIS A 591 -13.26 -12.31 -30.72
C HIS A 591 -12.75 -11.35 -29.64
N MET A 592 -13.59 -10.38 -29.30
CA MET A 592 -13.34 -9.51 -28.15
C MET A 592 -13.76 -10.25 -26.87
N VAL A 593 -12.85 -10.29 -25.89
CA VAL A 593 -13.05 -11.01 -24.62
C VAL A 593 -13.38 -10.05 -23.48
N ASP A 594 -12.78 -8.86 -23.47
CA ASP A 594 -13.02 -7.86 -22.45
C ASP A 594 -13.05 -6.45 -23.03
N ILE A 595 -13.94 -5.60 -22.49
CA ILE A 595 -14.03 -4.19 -22.82
C ILE A 595 -14.36 -3.39 -21.57
N PHE A 596 -13.58 -2.39 -21.28
CA PHE A 596 -13.87 -1.47 -20.18
C PHE A 596 -13.54 -0.03 -20.58
N ARG A 597 -14.29 0.90 -20.02
CA ARG A 597 -14.16 2.33 -20.26
C ARG A 597 -13.57 3.00 -19.03
N CYS A 598 -12.48 3.71 -19.21
CA CYS A 598 -11.85 4.53 -18.15
C CYS A 598 -12.46 5.94 -18.14
N GLU A 599 -12.30 6.64 -17.02
CA GLU A 599 -12.71 8.04 -16.87
C GLU A 599 -11.92 8.98 -17.79
N SER A 600 -10.64 8.70 -18.00
CA SER A 600 -9.75 9.46 -18.87
C SER A 600 -9.15 8.59 -19.98
N ILE A 601 -8.77 9.24 -21.07
CA ILE A 601 -8.24 8.57 -22.27
C ILE A 601 -6.85 7.99 -21.97
N ALA A 602 -6.64 6.72 -22.29
CA ALA A 602 -5.34 6.07 -22.20
C ALA A 602 -4.45 6.47 -23.40
N THR A 603 -3.27 7.00 -23.09
CA THR A 603 -2.28 7.44 -24.12
C THR A 603 -1.34 6.35 -24.52
N SER A 604 -0.95 5.48 -23.60
CA SER A 604 0.00 4.40 -23.85
C SER A 604 -0.29 3.20 -22.96
N LEU A 605 -0.06 2.01 -23.48
CA LEU A 605 -0.24 0.72 -22.83
C LEU A 605 1.07 -0.06 -22.83
N SER A 606 1.29 -0.84 -21.78
CA SER A 606 2.38 -1.82 -21.76
C SER A 606 2.02 -2.99 -20.86
N PHE A 607 2.11 -4.20 -21.38
CA PHE A 607 1.89 -5.42 -20.61
C PHE A 607 3.19 -5.85 -19.90
N SER A 608 3.07 -6.36 -18.66
CA SER A 608 4.24 -6.90 -17.95
C SER A 608 4.74 -8.17 -18.64
N PRO A 609 6.06 -8.34 -18.80
CA PRO A 609 6.64 -9.58 -19.33
C PRO A 609 6.26 -10.82 -18.50
N THR A 610 5.99 -10.66 -17.20
CA THR A 610 5.55 -11.73 -16.30
C THR A 610 4.06 -12.09 -16.45
N GLY A 611 3.28 -11.28 -17.16
CA GLY A 611 1.83 -11.50 -17.34
C GLY A 611 0.96 -11.01 -16.18
N ASP A 612 1.54 -10.44 -15.12
CA ASP A 612 0.84 -10.07 -13.89
C ASP A 612 0.02 -8.78 -14.03
N PHE A 613 0.61 -7.78 -14.71
CA PHE A 613 0.06 -6.43 -14.74
C PHE A 613 0.02 -5.83 -16.14
N LEU A 614 -1.05 -5.08 -16.39
CA LEU A 614 -1.14 -4.12 -17.49
C LEU A 614 -0.86 -2.72 -16.94
N ALA A 615 0.08 -1.99 -17.51
CA ALA A 615 0.33 -0.59 -17.18
C ALA A 615 -0.33 0.33 -18.21
N THR A 616 -0.98 1.39 -17.73
CA THR A 616 -1.63 2.40 -18.55
C THR A 616 -1.19 3.81 -18.16
N ALA A 617 -1.02 4.69 -19.12
CA ALA A 617 -0.84 6.13 -18.94
C ALA A 617 -2.04 6.87 -19.50
N HIS A 618 -2.47 7.95 -18.86
CA HIS A 618 -3.66 8.71 -19.23
C HIS A 618 -3.37 10.19 -19.46
N VAL A 619 -4.24 10.87 -20.23
CA VAL A 619 -4.02 12.25 -20.70
C VAL A 619 -3.86 13.26 -19.57
N ASP A 620 -4.72 13.18 -18.54
CA ASP A 620 -4.83 14.20 -17.49
C ASP A 620 -4.13 13.82 -16.19
N ASN A 621 -3.54 12.63 -16.13
CA ASN A 621 -2.95 12.09 -14.91
C ASN A 621 -1.44 11.95 -15.02
N VAL A 622 -0.71 12.41 -14.01
CA VAL A 622 0.76 12.35 -13.96
C VAL A 622 1.31 10.97 -13.54
N GLY A 623 0.45 10.08 -13.07
CA GLY A 623 0.82 8.73 -12.65
C GLY A 623 0.69 7.68 -13.74
N ILE A 624 1.21 6.50 -13.45
CA ILE A 624 1.07 5.28 -14.22
C ILE A 624 0.16 4.34 -13.43
N PHE A 625 -0.85 3.80 -14.08
CA PHE A 625 -1.85 2.95 -13.46
C PHE A 625 -1.58 1.49 -13.78
N LEU A 626 -1.53 0.67 -12.75
CA LEU A 626 -1.34 -0.78 -12.85
C LEU A 626 -2.70 -1.48 -12.67
N TRP A 627 -2.99 -2.40 -13.57
CA TRP A 627 -4.15 -3.25 -13.55
C TRP A 627 -3.70 -4.69 -13.36
N ALA A 628 -4.21 -5.38 -12.35
CA ALA A 628 -3.86 -6.78 -12.12
C ALA A 628 -4.59 -7.69 -13.11
N ASN A 629 -3.88 -8.67 -13.63
CA ASN A 629 -4.45 -9.72 -14.46
C ASN A 629 -5.13 -10.77 -13.57
N ARG A 630 -6.45 -10.75 -13.55
CA ARG A 630 -7.28 -11.63 -12.72
C ARG A 630 -7.15 -13.10 -13.08
N MET A 631 -6.82 -13.43 -14.34
CA MET A 631 -6.68 -14.81 -14.77
C MET A 631 -5.60 -15.60 -14.03
N GLN A 632 -4.62 -14.93 -13.45
CA GLN A 632 -3.59 -15.60 -12.65
C GLN A 632 -4.09 -16.06 -11.27
N PHE A 633 -5.20 -15.51 -10.80
CA PHE A 633 -5.71 -15.75 -9.44
C PHE A 633 -7.07 -16.42 -9.41
N THR A 634 -7.88 -16.25 -10.48
CA THR A 634 -9.25 -16.76 -10.56
C THR A 634 -9.56 -17.26 -11.98
N THR A 635 -10.45 -18.22 -12.09
CA THR A 635 -10.97 -18.67 -13.39
C THR A 635 -11.91 -17.62 -13.96
N VAL A 636 -11.60 -17.09 -15.13
CA VAL A 636 -12.39 -16.07 -15.82
C VAL A 636 -13.10 -16.68 -17.03
N SER A 637 -14.35 -16.30 -17.27
CA SER A 637 -15.08 -16.73 -18.47
C SER A 637 -14.58 -15.93 -19.68
N LEU A 638 -14.03 -16.62 -20.67
CA LEU A 638 -13.52 -16.04 -21.93
C LEU A 638 -14.57 -16.00 -23.04
N ARG A 639 -15.86 -15.90 -22.71
CA ARG A 639 -16.92 -15.75 -23.73
C ARG A 639 -16.77 -14.42 -24.45
N SER A 640 -17.08 -14.42 -25.75
CA SER A 640 -17.14 -13.17 -26.54
C SER A 640 -18.14 -12.18 -25.94
N ILE A 641 -17.77 -10.91 -25.96
CA ILE A 641 -18.56 -9.78 -25.47
C ILE A 641 -19.04 -8.97 -26.68
N THR A 642 -20.25 -8.39 -26.57
CA THR A 642 -20.78 -7.44 -27.54
C THR A 642 -20.31 -6.02 -27.22
N GLU A 643 -20.37 -5.14 -28.19
CA GLU A 643 -19.95 -3.74 -28.03
C GLU A 643 -20.83 -2.93 -27.04
N ASP A 644 -22.03 -3.44 -26.73
CA ASP A 644 -22.97 -2.80 -25.81
C ASP A 644 -22.66 -3.07 -24.33
N ASP A 645 -21.84 -4.08 -24.05
CA ASP A 645 -21.49 -4.52 -22.68
C ASP A 645 -20.30 -3.74 -22.06
N VAL A 646 -20.21 -2.43 -22.34
CA VAL A 646 -19.10 -1.60 -21.85
C VAL A 646 -19.23 -1.33 -20.35
N ILE A 647 -18.25 -1.80 -19.58
CA ILE A 647 -18.17 -1.56 -18.14
C ILE A 647 -17.38 -0.27 -17.88
N ARG A 648 -17.93 0.62 -17.07
CA ARG A 648 -17.20 1.81 -16.59
C ARG A 648 -16.40 1.44 -15.36
N VAL A 649 -15.12 1.79 -15.35
CA VAL A 649 -14.20 1.48 -14.27
C VAL A 649 -13.46 2.74 -13.87
N ALA A 650 -13.39 2.98 -12.56
CA ALA A 650 -12.55 4.02 -11.99
C ALA A 650 -11.06 3.68 -12.16
N LEU A 651 -10.21 4.69 -12.25
CA LEU A 651 -8.77 4.50 -12.32
C LEU A 651 -8.22 3.92 -11.01
N PRO A 652 -7.20 3.04 -11.08
CA PRO A 652 -6.54 2.54 -9.87
C PRO A 652 -6.05 3.68 -8.98
N THR A 653 -6.31 3.57 -7.69
CA THR A 653 -5.80 4.52 -6.69
C THR A 653 -4.39 4.14 -6.25
N SER A 654 -3.73 4.98 -5.47
CA SER A 654 -2.41 4.62 -4.91
C SER A 654 -2.50 3.65 -3.72
N SER A 655 -3.70 3.36 -3.22
CA SER A 655 -3.98 2.35 -2.20
C SER A 655 -4.35 1.02 -2.84
N THR A 656 -3.87 -0.08 -2.27
CA THR A 656 -4.26 -1.44 -2.67
C THR A 656 -5.60 -1.89 -2.10
N LEU A 657 -6.23 -1.07 -1.28
CA LEU A 657 -7.56 -1.34 -0.74
C LEU A 657 -8.58 -0.90 -1.80
N GLU A 658 -9.32 -1.84 -2.30
CA GLU A 658 -10.49 -1.60 -3.12
C GLU A 658 -11.48 -0.77 -2.29
N GLU A 659 -11.55 0.52 -2.56
CA GLU A 659 -12.76 1.25 -2.30
C GLU A 659 -13.74 0.76 -3.35
N GLU A 660 -14.51 -0.26 -3.02
CA GLU A 660 -15.80 -0.44 -3.63
C GLU A 660 -16.62 0.78 -3.19
N GLU A 661 -16.46 1.90 -3.90
CA GLU A 661 -17.45 2.96 -3.92
C GLU A 661 -18.71 2.38 -4.58
N ASN A 662 -19.41 1.60 -3.81
CA ASN A 662 -20.81 1.33 -4.08
C ASN A 662 -21.56 2.50 -3.46
N ASP A 663 -22.34 3.20 -4.28
CA ASP A 663 -23.47 4.04 -3.85
C ASP A 663 -24.48 3.26 -2.97
N ASP A 664 -24.23 1.98 -2.70
CA ASP A 664 -24.95 1.11 -1.77
C ASP A 664 -24.36 1.14 -0.34
N ALA A 665 -23.38 2.00 -0.04
CA ALA A 665 -22.81 2.12 1.30
C ALA A 665 -23.87 2.55 2.34
N GLU A 666 -24.93 3.26 1.96
CA GLU A 666 -26.05 3.55 2.86
C GLU A 666 -26.87 2.30 3.25
N ASN A 667 -26.88 1.25 2.40
CA ASN A 667 -27.55 0.00 2.74
C ASN A 667 -26.64 -1.04 3.44
N MET A 668 -25.33 -0.83 3.44
CA MET A 668 -24.37 -1.76 4.04
C MET A 668 -24.19 -1.51 5.55
N TYR A 669 -24.53 -0.31 6.03
CA TYR A 669 -24.51 -0.01 7.49
C TYR A 669 -25.68 -0.61 8.28
N THR A 670 -26.74 -1.06 7.61
CA THR A 670 -27.84 -1.81 8.25
C THR A 670 -27.61 -3.32 8.30
N THR A 671 -26.57 -3.82 7.68
CA THR A 671 -26.21 -5.25 7.67
C THR A 671 -24.84 -5.53 8.31
N ASN A 672 -24.35 -4.63 9.19
CA ASN A 672 -23.13 -4.89 9.97
C ASN A 672 -23.23 -6.14 10.87
N GLU A 673 -24.43 -6.60 11.16
CA GLU A 673 -24.62 -7.91 11.79
C GLU A 673 -24.40 -9.08 10.80
N GLU A 674 -24.72 -8.93 9.52
CA GLU A 674 -24.46 -9.96 8.50
C GLU A 674 -23.02 -9.88 7.91
N VAL A 675 -22.39 -8.70 7.90
CA VAL A 675 -20.99 -8.57 7.45
C VAL A 675 -20.02 -8.96 8.55
N MET A 676 -20.40 -8.85 9.84
CA MET A 676 -19.66 -9.53 10.91
C MET A 676 -19.81 -11.06 10.86
N ALA A 677 -20.86 -11.57 10.21
CA ALA A 677 -21.02 -13.00 9.92
C ALA A 677 -20.20 -13.50 8.72
N LEU A 678 -19.52 -12.60 7.99
CA LEU A 678 -18.61 -12.92 6.89
C LEU A 678 -17.14 -12.60 7.20
N GLU A 679 -16.77 -12.39 8.45
CA GLU A 679 -15.41 -12.74 8.85
C GLU A 679 -15.20 -14.20 8.43
N PRO A 680 -14.09 -14.53 7.70
CA PRO A 680 -13.87 -15.90 7.31
C PRO A 680 -13.92 -16.70 8.61
N THR A 681 -15.01 -17.44 8.79
CA THR A 681 -15.16 -18.36 9.90
C THR A 681 -13.96 -19.28 9.78
N ILE A 682 -13.04 -19.15 10.74
CA ILE A 682 -11.84 -20.00 10.84
C ILE A 682 -12.28 -21.41 11.29
N GLU A 683 -13.55 -21.70 11.15
CA GLU A 683 -14.15 -22.99 11.43
C GLU A 683 -13.78 -23.96 10.33
N THR A 684 -13.05 -24.97 10.70
CA THR A 684 -12.82 -26.15 9.85
C THR A 684 -14.14 -26.86 9.58
N PRO A 685 -14.49 -27.14 8.31
CA PRO A 685 -15.73 -27.86 8.02
C PRO A 685 -15.76 -29.22 8.72
N GLU A 686 -16.97 -29.68 9.09
CA GLU A 686 -17.14 -30.99 9.68
C GLU A 686 -16.63 -32.09 8.75
N GLN A 687 -16.08 -33.12 9.35
CA GLN A 687 -15.51 -34.25 8.58
C GLN A 687 -16.60 -35.01 7.82
N LEU A 688 -16.32 -35.31 6.56
CA LEU A 688 -17.22 -36.10 5.73
C LEU A 688 -17.20 -37.60 6.11
N THR A 689 -16.11 -38.09 6.69
CA THR A 689 -15.96 -39.49 7.15
C THR A 689 -15.08 -39.53 8.38
N ASP A 690 -15.35 -40.46 9.31
CA ASP A 690 -14.60 -40.67 10.56
C ASP A 690 -13.12 -41.05 10.36
N GLN A 691 -12.75 -41.37 9.12
CA GLN A 691 -11.38 -41.77 8.77
C GLN A 691 -10.50 -40.59 8.32
N MET A 692 -11.04 -39.36 8.16
CA MET A 692 -10.29 -38.21 7.73
C MET A 692 -9.71 -37.43 8.90
N ILE A 693 -8.57 -36.76 8.69
CA ILE A 693 -7.99 -35.78 9.60
C ILE A 693 -8.02 -34.46 8.87
N THR A 694 -8.61 -33.43 9.48
CA THR A 694 -8.64 -32.09 8.88
C THR A 694 -7.44 -31.26 9.33
N LEU A 695 -6.86 -30.56 8.37
CA LEU A 695 -5.81 -29.59 8.57
C LEU A 695 -6.43 -28.21 8.81
N SER A 696 -5.72 -27.37 9.55
CA SER A 696 -6.15 -26.02 9.89
C SER A 696 -6.26 -25.11 8.65
N LEU A 697 -7.31 -24.30 8.58
CA LEU A 697 -7.48 -23.25 7.58
C LEU A 697 -6.62 -22.01 7.87
N LEU A 698 -5.96 -21.95 9.03
CA LEU A 698 -5.08 -20.86 9.40
C LEU A 698 -3.83 -20.80 8.52
N PRO A 699 -3.31 -19.59 8.20
CA PRO A 699 -2.07 -19.45 7.47
C PRO A 699 -0.91 -20.14 8.19
N LYS A 700 -0.08 -20.90 7.46
CA LYS A 700 1.11 -21.60 7.99
C LYS A 700 2.01 -20.68 8.83
N SER A 701 2.08 -19.40 8.51
CA SER A 701 2.87 -18.41 9.24
C SER A 701 2.47 -18.30 10.72
N LYS A 702 1.20 -18.49 11.09
CA LYS A 702 0.76 -18.40 12.49
C LYS A 702 1.35 -19.52 13.35
N TRP A 703 1.18 -20.78 12.96
CA TRP A 703 1.66 -21.89 13.77
C TRP A 703 3.18 -22.16 13.62
N GLN A 704 3.78 -21.90 12.44
CA GLN A 704 5.23 -21.94 12.28
C GLN A 704 5.95 -20.87 13.11
N THR A 705 5.35 -19.70 13.24
CA THR A 705 5.88 -18.64 14.11
C THR A 705 5.88 -19.06 15.57
N LEU A 706 4.85 -19.79 16.05
CA LEU A 706 4.80 -20.35 17.40
C LEU A 706 5.97 -21.29 17.68
N LEU A 707 6.29 -22.20 16.76
CA LEU A 707 7.38 -23.16 16.91
C LEU A 707 8.77 -22.49 16.98
N ASN A 708 8.95 -21.39 16.24
CA ASN A 708 10.24 -20.70 16.10
C ASN A 708 10.32 -19.36 16.87
N LEU A 709 9.43 -19.13 17.80
CA LEU A 709 9.23 -17.82 18.45
C LEU A 709 10.48 -17.33 19.19
N ASP A 710 11.22 -18.21 19.84
CA ASP A 710 12.47 -17.86 20.55
C ASP A 710 13.58 -17.43 19.59
N VAL A 711 13.71 -18.11 18.44
CA VAL A 711 14.67 -17.73 17.40
C VAL A 711 14.32 -16.37 16.82
N ILE A 712 13.02 -16.10 16.59
CA ILE A 712 12.53 -14.82 16.10
C ILE A 712 12.77 -13.72 17.12
N LYS A 713 12.47 -13.96 18.40
CA LYS A 713 12.75 -13.03 19.51
C LYS A 713 14.24 -12.72 19.65
N ALA A 714 15.11 -13.73 19.52
CA ALA A 714 16.56 -13.56 19.60
C ALA A 714 17.11 -12.74 18.42
N ARG A 715 16.59 -12.94 17.19
CA ARG A 715 16.99 -12.19 16.00
C ARG A 715 16.46 -10.75 16.00
N ASN A 716 15.29 -10.51 16.57
CA ASN A 716 14.64 -9.20 16.65
C ASN A 716 15.01 -8.43 17.93
N LYS A 717 15.88 -8.95 18.80
CA LYS A 717 16.43 -8.15 19.89
C LYS A 717 17.06 -6.90 19.31
N SER A 718 16.52 -5.74 19.69
CA SER A 718 17.13 -4.46 19.38
C SER A 718 18.56 -4.50 19.91
N LYS A 719 19.52 -4.08 19.08
CA LYS A 719 20.90 -3.83 19.56
C LYS A 719 20.77 -2.91 20.76
N GLU A 720 21.35 -3.29 21.88
CA GLU A 720 21.39 -2.47 23.09
C GLU A 720 21.81 -1.05 22.68
N ALA A 721 21.06 -0.06 23.16
CA ALA A 721 21.45 1.34 22.98
C ALA A 721 22.89 1.51 23.44
N PRO A 722 23.76 2.26 22.73
CA PRO A 722 25.14 2.47 23.13
C PRO A 722 25.13 2.96 24.57
N LYS A 723 25.95 2.34 25.44
CA LYS A 723 26.07 2.72 26.85
C LYS A 723 26.26 4.23 26.91
N ALA A 724 25.43 4.91 27.71
CA ALA A 724 25.61 6.34 27.96
C ALA A 724 27.07 6.61 28.39
N PRO A 725 27.73 7.64 27.83
CA PRO A 725 29.09 7.98 28.20
C PRO A 725 29.17 8.22 29.71
N GLU A 726 30.22 7.74 30.34
CA GLU A 726 30.47 7.93 31.78
C GLU A 726 30.36 9.40 32.15
N LYS A 727 29.68 9.69 33.25
CA LYS A 727 29.22 10.97 33.73
C LYS A 727 30.29 12.05 33.67
N ALA A 728 30.02 13.12 32.96
CA ALA A 728 30.72 14.39 33.20
C ALA A 728 30.31 14.94 34.60
N PRO A 729 31.25 15.32 35.48
CA PRO A 729 30.94 15.63 36.87
C PRO A 729 30.08 16.89 37.13
N PHE A 730 29.74 17.63 36.07
CA PHE A 730 28.97 18.88 36.18
C PHE A 730 27.62 18.88 35.45
N PHE A 731 27.26 17.82 34.73
CA PHE A 731 26.03 17.76 34.00
C PHE A 731 25.23 16.50 34.34
N LEU A 732 23.93 16.68 34.60
CA LEU A 732 23.01 15.56 34.69
C LEU A 732 22.88 14.90 33.30
N SER A 733 23.15 13.61 33.24
CA SER A 733 22.96 12.85 32.01
C SER A 733 21.46 12.80 31.65
N THR A 734 21.17 13.15 30.42
CA THR A 734 19.80 13.10 29.88
C THR A 734 19.59 11.77 29.16
N LEU A 735 18.38 11.21 29.26
CA LEU A 735 17.98 10.07 28.47
C LEU A 735 17.73 10.52 27.01
N PRO A 736 18.16 9.75 26.01
CA PRO A 736 17.86 10.07 24.62
C PRO A 736 16.34 9.99 24.36
N GLY A 737 15.70 11.13 24.10
CA GLY A 737 14.27 11.26 23.81
C GLY A 737 13.92 12.67 23.35
N VAL A 738 12.68 12.85 22.90
CA VAL A 738 12.16 14.12 22.39
C VAL A 738 12.02 15.17 23.49
N GLU A 739 11.80 14.73 24.73
CA GLU A 739 11.81 15.60 25.90
C GLU A 739 13.06 15.36 26.75
N PRO A 740 13.73 16.42 27.29
CA PRO A 740 14.88 16.25 28.18
C PRO A 740 14.42 15.64 29.52
N LYS A 741 14.56 14.33 29.64
CA LYS A 741 14.37 13.62 30.91
C LYS A 741 15.72 13.41 31.58
N PHE A 742 15.83 13.86 32.79
CA PHE A 742 17.05 13.66 33.56
C PHE A 742 17.12 12.26 34.16
N VAL A 743 18.29 11.67 34.22
CA VAL A 743 18.47 10.37 34.85
C VAL A 743 18.24 10.54 36.37
N ALA A 744 17.33 9.75 36.93
CA ALA A 744 17.02 9.75 38.34
C ALA A 744 18.27 9.36 39.16
N THR A 745 18.45 10.02 40.33
CA THR A 745 19.46 9.61 41.28
C THR A 745 19.13 8.25 41.88
N LYS A 746 20.13 7.53 42.38
CA LYS A 746 19.92 6.19 42.99
C LYS A 746 18.81 6.14 44.06
N GLN A 747 18.61 7.27 44.78
CA GLN A 747 17.52 7.38 45.76
C GLN A 747 16.12 7.45 45.13
N ASP A 748 16.05 8.02 43.95
CA ASP A 748 14.79 8.09 43.19
C ASP A 748 14.52 6.75 42.48
N GLU A 749 15.56 6.01 42.05
CA GLU A 749 15.44 4.65 41.55
C GLU A 749 14.97 3.67 42.61
N GLU A 750 15.45 3.79 43.86
CA GLU A 750 14.97 2.97 44.98
C GLU A 750 13.49 3.31 45.32
N ARG A 751 13.07 4.57 45.20
CA ARG A 751 11.65 4.96 45.37
C ARG A 751 10.78 4.49 44.24
N ALA A 752 11.24 4.60 42.98
CA ALA A 752 10.53 4.09 41.79
C ALA A 752 10.37 2.57 41.88
N ASN A 753 11.41 1.82 42.26
CA ASN A 753 11.36 0.37 42.50
C ASN A 753 10.38 -0.03 43.59
N VAL A 754 10.19 0.81 44.61
CA VAL A 754 9.20 0.58 45.68
C VAL A 754 7.77 0.88 45.19
N GLU A 755 7.61 1.87 44.30
CA GLU A 755 6.31 2.16 43.65
C GLU A 755 5.97 1.10 42.63
N ASP A 756 6.93 0.65 41.81
CA ASP A 756 6.76 -0.44 40.85
C ASP A 756 6.43 -1.78 41.56
N THR A 757 7.06 -2.06 42.75
CA THR A 757 6.69 -3.23 43.54
C THR A 757 5.29 -3.11 44.15
N LYS A 758 4.80 -1.90 44.45
CA LYS A 758 3.42 -1.67 44.88
C LYS A 758 2.45 -1.82 43.69
N MET A 759 2.82 -1.32 42.51
CA MET A 759 2.03 -1.54 41.29
C MET A 759 1.96 -3.02 40.90
N ILE A 760 3.06 -3.76 40.99
CA ILE A 760 3.09 -5.21 40.75
C ILE A 760 2.18 -5.95 41.75
N ARG A 761 2.12 -5.53 43.01
CA ARG A 761 1.18 -6.11 43.99
C ARG A 761 -0.29 -5.74 43.75
N MET A 762 -0.56 -4.56 43.15
CA MET A 762 -1.91 -4.22 42.73
C MET A 762 -2.31 -4.94 41.42
N SER A 763 -1.36 -5.29 40.55
CA SER A 763 -1.63 -6.07 39.35
C SER A 763 -1.95 -7.55 39.63
N MET A 764 -1.61 -8.06 40.80
CA MET A 764 -2.07 -9.41 41.25
C MET A 764 -3.56 -9.47 41.61
N LEU A 765 -4.25 -8.35 41.58
CA LEU A 765 -5.73 -8.27 41.72
C LEU A 765 -6.40 -8.06 40.37
N GLN A 766 -5.71 -8.31 39.25
CA GLN A 766 -6.36 -8.21 37.93
C GLN A 766 -7.41 -9.32 37.77
N PRO A 767 -8.55 -9.02 37.15
CA PRO A 767 -9.54 -10.03 36.80
C PRO A 767 -8.89 -11.07 35.89
N GLU A 768 -9.31 -12.33 36.08
CA GLU A 768 -8.83 -13.46 35.25
C GLU A 768 -8.84 -13.10 33.77
N THR A 769 -7.80 -13.48 33.04
CA THR A 769 -7.72 -13.20 31.60
C THR A 769 -8.87 -13.89 30.88
N VAL A 770 -9.30 -13.35 29.74
CA VAL A 770 -10.36 -13.97 28.92
C VAL A 770 -10.00 -15.41 28.55
N PHE A 771 -8.71 -15.68 28.32
CA PHE A 771 -8.17 -17.00 28.07
C PHE A 771 -8.48 -17.96 29.22
N MET A 772 -8.22 -17.57 30.47
CA MET A 772 -8.48 -18.38 31.65
C MET A 772 -9.98 -18.58 31.94
N THR A 773 -10.78 -17.54 31.72
CA THR A 773 -12.23 -17.63 31.89
C THR A 773 -12.86 -18.61 30.90
N LEU A 774 -12.43 -18.61 29.64
CA LEU A 774 -12.90 -19.55 28.61
C LEU A 774 -12.41 -20.96 28.86
N LEU A 775 -11.18 -21.17 29.33
CA LEU A 775 -10.65 -22.47 29.70
C LEU A 775 -11.40 -23.10 30.86
N LYS A 776 -11.67 -22.34 31.93
CA LYS A 776 -12.47 -22.77 33.09
C LYS A 776 -13.92 -23.00 32.69
N ARG A 777 -14.48 -22.19 31.80
CA ARG A 777 -15.85 -22.37 31.30
C ARG A 777 -15.98 -23.68 30.50
N GLY A 778 -15.04 -23.95 29.59
CA GLY A 778 -15.01 -25.22 28.83
C GLY A 778 -14.90 -26.44 29.71
N HIS A 779 -14.17 -26.36 30.84
CA HIS A 779 -14.10 -27.43 31.83
C HIS A 779 -15.41 -27.56 32.64
N ALA A 780 -16.13 -26.46 32.92
CA ALA A 780 -17.38 -26.42 33.72
C ALA A 780 -18.63 -26.74 32.89
N THR A 781 -18.63 -26.60 31.57
CA THR A 781 -19.74 -26.94 30.69
C THR A 781 -19.97 -28.44 30.72
N GLY A 782 -21.16 -28.82 31.24
CA GLY A 782 -21.50 -30.20 31.48
C GLY A 782 -21.50 -31.08 30.23
N ALA A 783 -21.09 -32.31 30.44
CA ALA A 783 -20.94 -33.37 29.45
C ALA A 783 -22.18 -33.59 28.57
N THR A 784 -22.03 -33.46 27.26
CA THR A 784 -23.02 -33.96 26.30
C THR A 784 -22.73 -35.43 26.02
N HIS A 785 -23.77 -36.26 26.25
CA HIS A 785 -23.67 -37.71 25.99
C HIS A 785 -23.74 -37.98 24.48
N ARG A 786 -22.66 -38.45 23.88
CA ARG A 786 -22.70 -39.03 22.57
C ARG A 786 -22.56 -40.55 22.70
N VAL A 787 -23.59 -41.28 22.32
CA VAL A 787 -23.58 -42.74 22.27
C VAL A 787 -23.01 -43.10 20.90
N VAL A 788 -21.78 -43.60 20.84
CA VAL A 788 -21.19 -44.19 19.62
C VAL A 788 -21.56 -45.67 19.60
N ASN A 789 -22.49 -46.05 18.71
CA ASN A 789 -22.79 -47.45 18.40
C ASN A 789 -21.69 -48.00 17.46
N GLU A 790 -20.61 -48.55 17.98
CA GLU A 790 -19.76 -49.48 17.22
C GLU A 790 -20.15 -50.92 17.51
N GLY A 791 -20.59 -51.61 16.50
CA GLY A 791 -21.01 -53.00 16.59
C GLY A 791 -19.83 -53.96 16.85
N GLN A 792 -19.46 -54.11 18.12
CA GLN A 792 -18.86 -55.33 18.69
C GLN A 792 -19.02 -55.29 20.19
N LYS A 793 -19.40 -56.38 20.71
CA LYS A 793 -19.74 -56.66 22.11
C LYS A 793 -18.61 -56.20 23.07
N ASP A 794 -19.04 -55.66 24.15
CA ASP A 794 -18.41 -55.48 25.45
C ASP A 794 -17.90 -54.07 25.75
N GLU A 795 -18.54 -53.46 26.76
CA GLU A 795 -18.31 -52.22 27.45
C GLU A 795 -18.82 -50.94 26.76
N GLU A 796 -20.00 -50.48 27.25
CA GLU A 796 -20.49 -49.09 27.07
C GLU A 796 -19.54 -48.12 27.79
N ASN A 797 -18.53 -47.66 27.08
CA ASN A 797 -17.71 -46.53 27.55
C ASN A 797 -18.50 -45.24 27.31
N ILE A 798 -19.13 -44.75 28.35
CA ILE A 798 -19.72 -43.37 28.38
C ILE A 798 -18.56 -42.40 28.38
N ILE A 799 -18.22 -41.83 27.21
CA ILE A 799 -17.23 -40.76 27.07
C ILE A 799 -17.96 -39.45 27.29
N MET A 800 -17.66 -38.78 28.41
CA MET A 800 -18.08 -37.41 28.61
C MET A 800 -17.25 -36.46 27.76
N GLU A 801 -17.81 -35.92 26.69
CA GLU A 801 -17.20 -34.89 25.87
C GLU A 801 -17.53 -33.51 26.41
N ARG A 802 -16.48 -32.73 26.77
CA ARG A 802 -16.57 -31.32 27.17
C ARG A 802 -16.36 -30.46 25.95
N ASP A 803 -17.01 -29.29 25.93
CA ASP A 803 -16.96 -28.37 24.80
C ASP A 803 -15.93 -27.28 25.04
N TYR A 804 -14.86 -27.24 24.23
CA TYR A 804 -13.79 -26.26 24.23
C TYR A 804 -13.75 -25.46 22.92
N THR A 805 -14.80 -25.44 22.12
CA THR A 805 -14.82 -24.76 20.81
C THR A 805 -14.58 -23.26 20.96
N ASP A 806 -15.29 -22.55 21.84
CA ASP A 806 -15.11 -21.14 22.11
C ASP A 806 -13.68 -20.79 22.54
N PHE A 807 -13.03 -21.68 23.28
CA PHE A 807 -11.65 -21.51 23.73
C PHE A 807 -10.66 -21.57 22.57
N PHE A 808 -10.79 -22.57 21.69
CA PHE A 808 -9.89 -22.68 20.54
C PHE A 808 -10.11 -21.59 19.49
N ASP A 809 -11.34 -21.15 19.30
CA ASP A 809 -11.63 -20.04 18.40
C ASP A 809 -11.03 -18.72 18.92
N HIS A 810 -11.06 -18.50 20.22
CA HIS A 810 -10.33 -17.38 20.82
C HIS A 810 -8.81 -17.51 20.60
N LEU A 811 -8.22 -18.69 20.78
CA LEU A 811 -6.79 -18.94 20.51
C LEU A 811 -6.41 -18.68 19.06
N LYS A 812 -7.28 -19.03 18.10
CA LYS A 812 -7.07 -18.78 16.67
C LYS A 812 -7.05 -17.27 16.33
N THR A 813 -7.78 -16.45 17.08
CA THR A 813 -7.79 -14.98 16.89
C THR A 813 -6.52 -14.30 17.41
N LEU A 814 -5.87 -14.88 18.42
CA LEU A 814 -4.69 -14.30 19.07
C LEU A 814 -3.45 -14.30 18.16
N ASN A 815 -2.57 -13.32 18.39
CA ASN A 815 -1.25 -13.31 17.77
C ASN A 815 -0.32 -14.33 18.44
N PRO A 816 0.67 -14.92 17.72
CA PRO A 816 1.59 -15.91 18.28
C PRO A 816 2.31 -15.47 19.57
N SER A 817 2.68 -14.19 19.67
CA SER A 817 3.31 -13.65 20.89
C SER A 817 2.33 -13.54 22.07
N ALA A 818 1.04 -13.29 21.79
CA ALA A 818 0.00 -13.27 22.81
C ALA A 818 -0.29 -14.69 23.32
N VAL A 819 -0.33 -15.69 22.45
CA VAL A 819 -0.48 -17.10 22.83
C VAL A 819 0.67 -17.56 23.74
N ASP A 820 1.91 -17.22 23.41
CA ASP A 820 3.08 -17.52 24.26
C ASP A 820 2.97 -16.82 25.62
N PHE A 821 2.50 -15.57 25.67
CA PHE A 821 2.31 -14.83 26.90
C PHE A 821 1.23 -15.46 27.78
N GLU A 822 0.07 -15.79 27.22
CA GLU A 822 -1.06 -16.41 27.95
C GLU A 822 -0.67 -17.79 28.52
N LEU A 823 0.02 -18.62 27.73
CA LEU A 823 0.52 -19.91 28.20
C LEU A 823 1.55 -19.78 29.33
N ARG A 824 2.40 -18.75 29.33
CA ARG A 824 3.35 -18.46 30.41
C ARG A 824 2.70 -17.89 31.66
N SER A 825 1.54 -17.25 31.51
CA SER A 825 0.80 -16.61 32.62
C SER A 825 -0.07 -17.58 33.42
N MET A 826 -0.17 -18.86 33.00
CA MET A 826 -0.93 -19.88 33.73
C MET A 826 -0.42 -20.03 35.16
N SER A 827 -1.33 -20.10 36.13
CA SER A 827 -0.97 -20.34 37.52
C SER A 827 -0.56 -21.82 37.74
N LEU A 828 0.53 -22.00 38.41
CA LEU A 828 1.08 -23.31 38.77
C LEU A 828 0.68 -23.74 40.18
N ASP A 829 -0.12 -22.90 40.85
CA ASP A 829 -0.71 -23.15 42.16
C ASP A 829 -1.98 -24.04 42.03
N ASN A 830 -2.52 -24.53 43.11
CA ASN A 830 -3.73 -25.38 43.13
C ASN A 830 -3.59 -26.71 42.33
N ASP A 831 -2.61 -27.54 42.67
CA ASP A 831 -2.41 -28.88 42.09
C ASP A 831 -2.34 -28.91 40.55
N LEU A 832 -1.73 -27.86 39.94
CA LEU A 832 -1.60 -27.74 38.51
C LEU A 832 -2.97 -27.80 37.76
N ALA A 833 -4.02 -27.23 38.37
CA ALA A 833 -5.36 -27.31 37.80
C ALA A 833 -5.47 -26.70 36.40
N GLU A 834 -4.88 -25.51 36.17
CA GLU A 834 -4.94 -24.83 34.87
C GLU A 834 -4.15 -25.56 33.78
N PRO A 835 -2.90 -26.02 33.98
CA PRO A 835 -2.21 -26.91 33.04
C PRO A 835 -3.01 -28.18 32.72
N ARG A 836 -3.69 -28.77 33.69
CA ARG A 836 -4.52 -29.96 33.49
C ARG A 836 -5.72 -29.68 32.59
N TYR A 837 -6.41 -28.55 32.76
CA TYR A 837 -7.51 -28.15 31.90
C TYR A 837 -7.05 -27.91 30.45
N PHE A 838 -5.87 -27.35 30.29
CA PHE A 838 -5.29 -27.16 28.96
C PHE A 838 -4.95 -28.47 28.26
N LEU A 839 -4.36 -29.43 28.98
CA LEU A 839 -4.10 -30.78 28.45
C LEU A 839 -5.39 -31.49 28.06
N GLU A 840 -6.47 -31.32 28.84
CA GLU A 840 -7.80 -31.89 28.56
C GLU A 840 -8.41 -31.25 27.29
N ALA A 841 -8.23 -29.93 27.11
CA ALA A 841 -8.69 -29.23 25.91
C ALA A 841 -7.97 -29.76 24.65
N ILE A 842 -6.64 -29.96 24.72
CA ILE A 842 -5.87 -30.53 23.59
C ILE A 842 -6.28 -31.99 23.33
N GLU A 843 -6.50 -32.82 24.38
CA GLU A 843 -7.00 -34.20 24.25
C GLU A 843 -8.35 -34.21 23.52
N CYS A 844 -9.25 -33.30 23.85
CA CYS A 844 -10.55 -33.16 23.18
C CYS A 844 -10.39 -32.77 21.69
N LEU A 845 -9.49 -31.83 21.36
CA LEU A 845 -9.25 -31.40 20.00
C LEU A 845 -8.66 -32.52 19.13
N LEU A 846 -7.71 -33.32 19.67
CA LEU A 846 -7.13 -34.45 18.97
C LEU A 846 -8.18 -35.56 18.71
N ARG A 847 -9.11 -35.81 19.67
CA ARG A 847 -10.23 -36.74 19.46
C ARG A 847 -11.20 -36.29 18.39
N GLN A 848 -11.45 -34.97 18.30
CA GLN A 848 -12.30 -34.38 17.25
C GLN A 848 -11.63 -34.43 15.89
N ARG A 849 -10.31 -34.69 15.83
CA ARG A 849 -9.50 -34.77 14.59
C ARG A 849 -9.54 -33.51 13.74
N LYS A 850 -9.76 -32.36 14.36
CA LYS A 850 -9.79 -31.06 13.74
C LYS A 850 -8.46 -30.32 13.99
N ASP A 851 -7.99 -29.57 13.00
CA ASP A 851 -6.83 -28.65 13.14
C ASP A 851 -5.56 -29.32 13.73
N PHE A 852 -5.20 -30.51 13.23
CA PHE A 852 -4.13 -31.34 13.76
C PHE A 852 -2.79 -30.61 13.95
N GLU A 853 -2.31 -29.85 12.92
CA GLU A 853 -1.03 -29.11 12.99
C GLU A 853 -1.06 -28.03 14.07
N LEU A 854 -2.22 -27.42 14.27
CA LEU A 854 -2.42 -26.38 15.26
C LEU A 854 -2.38 -26.94 16.68
N ALA A 855 -3.04 -28.11 16.88
CA ALA A 855 -2.98 -28.85 18.14
C ALA A 855 -1.54 -29.24 18.49
N GLU A 856 -0.78 -29.73 17.51
CA GLU A 856 0.63 -30.08 17.67
C GLU A 856 1.51 -28.85 18.01
N ALA A 857 1.25 -27.71 17.36
CA ALA A 857 2.00 -26.49 17.63
C ALA A 857 1.75 -25.96 19.05
N TYR A 858 0.50 -26.01 19.52
CA TYR A 858 0.12 -25.60 20.89
C TYR A 858 0.68 -26.59 21.94
N LEU A 859 0.61 -27.89 21.68
CA LEU A 859 1.16 -28.89 22.55
C LEU A 859 2.69 -28.77 22.68
N ASN A 860 3.39 -28.55 21.56
CA ASN A 860 4.84 -28.36 21.56
C ASN A 860 5.23 -27.12 22.37
N LEU A 861 4.53 -25.99 22.15
CA LEU A 861 4.80 -24.76 22.89
C LEU A 861 4.53 -24.93 24.40
N PHE A 862 3.42 -25.57 24.75
CA PHE A 862 3.03 -25.83 26.15
C PHE A 862 4.05 -26.75 26.85
N MET A 863 4.44 -27.88 26.23
CA MET A 863 5.42 -28.79 26.78
C MET A 863 6.82 -28.15 26.92
N ARG A 864 7.17 -27.25 26.02
CA ARG A 864 8.43 -26.48 26.10
C ARG A 864 8.45 -25.51 27.26
N ILE A 865 7.29 -24.94 27.65
CA ILE A 865 7.16 -23.97 28.75
C ILE A 865 7.02 -24.69 30.09
N HIS A 866 6.17 -25.70 30.19
CA HIS A 866 5.77 -26.31 31.44
C HIS A 866 6.24 -27.76 31.61
N GLY A 867 6.92 -28.34 30.65
CA GLY A 867 7.31 -29.75 30.63
C GLY A 867 8.10 -30.19 31.88
N ASP A 868 9.09 -29.39 32.30
CA ASP A 868 9.93 -29.66 33.46
C ASP A 868 9.11 -29.74 34.76
N ILE A 869 8.09 -28.87 34.89
CA ILE A 869 7.21 -28.80 36.06
C ILE A 869 6.26 -29.97 36.12
N LEU A 870 5.68 -30.37 34.95
CA LEU A 870 4.79 -31.51 34.84
C LEU A 870 5.49 -32.84 35.14
N VAL A 871 6.78 -32.95 34.76
CA VAL A 871 7.61 -34.13 35.06
C VAL A 871 8.00 -34.17 36.56
N SER A 872 8.18 -33.00 37.18
CA SER A 872 8.51 -32.91 38.61
C SER A 872 7.35 -33.27 39.54
N ASN A 873 6.09 -33.10 39.06
CA ASN A 873 4.88 -33.33 39.83
C ASN A 873 3.91 -34.30 39.12
N PRO A 874 4.25 -35.58 38.99
CA PRO A 874 3.44 -36.54 38.18
C PRO A 874 2.11 -36.88 38.84
N ASP A 875 1.99 -36.76 40.15
CA ASP A 875 0.80 -37.17 40.96
C ASP A 875 -0.13 -35.99 41.28
N ALA A 876 0.14 -34.80 40.77
CA ALA A 876 -0.71 -33.64 40.99
C ALA A 876 -2.15 -33.93 40.51
N GLY A 877 -3.12 -33.64 41.38
CA GLY A 877 -4.56 -33.81 41.13
C GLY A 877 -5.16 -35.13 41.62
N LEU A 878 -4.43 -35.94 42.38
CA LEU A 878 -5.05 -36.93 43.24
C LEU A 878 -5.53 -36.16 44.47
N GLU A 879 -6.86 -36.01 44.64
CA GLU A 879 -7.42 -35.56 45.90
C GLU A 879 -7.03 -36.60 46.94
N ASP A 880 -6.39 -36.17 48.05
CA ASP A 880 -6.17 -36.98 49.26
C ASP A 880 -7.58 -37.42 49.76
N VAL A 881 -7.95 -38.63 49.40
CA VAL A 881 -9.01 -39.33 50.16
C VAL A 881 -8.40 -39.56 51.53
N SER A 882 -8.78 -38.68 52.50
CA SER A 882 -8.42 -38.78 53.89
C SER A 882 -8.68 -40.23 54.36
N ASP A 883 -7.60 -40.85 54.82
CA ASP A 883 -7.59 -42.10 55.53
C ASP A 883 -8.58 -42.06 56.72
N GLU A 884 -9.76 -42.57 56.54
CA GLU A 884 -10.58 -43.14 57.61
C GLU A 884 -11.18 -44.41 57.06
N ASP A 885 -10.44 -45.50 57.14
CA ASP A 885 -10.86 -46.85 57.44
C ASP A 885 -9.69 -47.82 57.20
N SER A 886 -8.74 -47.82 58.08
CA SER A 886 -7.76 -48.86 58.25
C SER A 886 -8.36 -50.05 59.05
N GLU A 887 -7.89 -51.19 58.71
CA GLU A 887 -8.02 -52.48 59.37
C GLU A 887 -9.01 -53.48 58.77
N MET A 888 -8.47 -54.31 57.92
CA MET A 888 -8.47 -55.75 58.20
C MET A 888 -7.50 -56.48 57.23
N GLU A 889 -6.39 -56.87 57.81
CA GLU A 889 -5.56 -57.95 57.29
C GLU A 889 -6.33 -59.24 57.25
N SER A 890 -6.12 -60.05 56.24
CA SER A 890 -5.76 -61.47 56.45
C SER A 890 -5.36 -62.12 55.14
N ASP A 891 -4.15 -62.64 55.18
CA ASP A 891 -3.61 -63.68 54.37
C ASP A 891 -4.59 -64.75 53.99
N VAL A 892 -4.43 -65.29 52.80
CA VAL A 892 -4.28 -66.71 52.55
C VAL A 892 -3.92 -66.98 51.08
N ASP A 893 -2.89 -67.82 51.00
CA ASP A 893 -2.27 -68.41 49.83
C ASP A 893 -3.19 -69.36 49.06
N SER A 894 -2.76 -69.55 47.80
CA SER A 894 -2.66 -70.82 47.02
C SER A 894 -3.95 -71.54 46.56
N ASP A 895 -3.75 -71.88 45.33
CA ASP A 895 -4.03 -73.15 44.64
C ASP A 895 -5.33 -73.39 43.90
N GLU A 896 -5.17 -73.56 42.66
CA GLU A 896 -5.59 -74.61 41.72
C GLU A 896 -7.08 -74.97 41.56
N ASP A 897 -7.40 -74.99 40.31
CA ASP A 897 -8.21 -75.95 39.50
C ASP A 897 -9.71 -76.03 39.68
N SER A 898 -10.28 -76.06 38.50
CA SER A 898 -11.38 -76.91 37.99
C SER A 898 -12.81 -76.47 38.11
N ASP A 899 -13.37 -76.36 36.92
CA ASP A 899 -14.63 -76.88 36.39
C ASP A 899 -16.03 -76.56 36.99
N GLN A 900 -16.81 -76.17 36.03
CA GLN A 900 -18.23 -76.56 35.80
C GLN A 900 -19.39 -75.90 36.63
N ASP A 901 -20.20 -75.29 35.80
CA ASP A 901 -21.65 -75.27 35.76
C ASP A 901 -22.55 -74.56 36.78
N SER A 902 -23.34 -73.80 36.18
CA SER A 902 -24.78 -73.57 36.34
C SER A 902 -25.33 -72.55 37.35
N SER A 903 -26.18 -71.79 36.74
CA SER A 903 -27.52 -71.29 37.25
C SER A 903 -27.57 -70.04 38.11
N ASP A 904 -28.17 -69.06 37.47
CA ASP A 904 -29.13 -68.07 38.02
C ASP A 904 -29.06 -67.71 39.49
N LYS A 905 -28.60 -66.44 39.71
CA LYS A 905 -29.22 -65.62 40.74
C LYS A 905 -29.10 -64.12 40.37
N LYS A 906 -30.22 -63.49 40.00
CA LYS A 906 -30.44 -62.10 39.99
C LYS A 906 -30.11 -61.46 41.33
N LEU A 907 -29.01 -60.69 41.34
CA LEU A 907 -28.77 -59.73 42.41
C LEU A 907 -28.85 -58.33 41.79
N LYS A 908 -29.91 -57.58 42.14
CA LYS A 908 -29.99 -56.16 41.85
C LYS A 908 -28.93 -55.44 42.68
N VAL A 909 -27.83 -55.04 42.05
CA VAL A 909 -26.89 -54.10 42.62
C VAL A 909 -27.38 -52.72 42.20
N LYS A 910 -27.72 -51.90 43.18
CA LYS A 910 -27.90 -50.43 43.00
C LYS A 910 -26.58 -49.87 42.50
N MET A 911 -26.53 -49.46 41.24
CA MET A 911 -25.43 -48.66 40.72
C MET A 911 -25.53 -47.25 41.31
N ASN A 912 -24.74 -46.95 42.31
CA ASN A 912 -24.35 -45.60 42.65
C ASN A 912 -23.45 -45.12 41.52
N ALA A 913 -23.87 -44.10 40.79
CA ALA A 913 -23.05 -43.41 39.83
C ALA A 913 -21.84 -42.81 40.55
N VAL A 914 -20.72 -43.49 40.52
CA VAL A 914 -19.41 -42.95 40.94
C VAL A 914 -19.04 -41.93 39.90
N LYS A 915 -19.02 -40.64 40.23
CA LYS A 915 -18.41 -39.60 39.42
C LYS A 915 -16.95 -39.99 39.23
N PRO A 916 -16.44 -40.08 38.00
CA PRO A 916 -15.02 -40.34 37.80
C PRO A 916 -14.22 -39.19 38.42
N GLY A 917 -13.37 -39.50 39.37
CA GLY A 917 -12.48 -38.56 40.04
C GLY A 917 -11.49 -37.93 39.05
N PRO A 918 -10.89 -36.76 39.38
CA PRO A 918 -9.92 -36.10 38.51
C PRO A 918 -8.73 -37.02 38.25
N LEU A 919 -8.45 -37.26 36.94
CA LEU A 919 -7.29 -38.03 36.47
C LEU A 919 -5.98 -37.29 36.79
N SER A 920 -4.98 -38.00 37.33
CA SER A 920 -3.65 -37.43 37.61
C SER A 920 -2.96 -36.96 36.28
N VAL A 921 -2.05 -35.99 36.39
CA VAL A 921 -1.29 -35.44 35.22
C VAL A 921 -0.60 -36.57 34.44
N SER A 922 0.01 -37.54 35.11
CA SER A 922 0.68 -38.66 34.47
C SER A 922 -0.26 -39.56 33.66
N MET A 923 -1.48 -39.78 34.17
CA MET A 923 -2.48 -40.57 33.45
C MET A 923 -3.02 -39.82 32.21
N ARG A 924 -3.22 -38.52 32.30
CA ARG A 924 -3.62 -37.68 31.15
C ARG A 924 -2.55 -37.66 30.08
N LEU A 925 -1.28 -37.45 30.45
CA LEU A 925 -0.18 -37.48 29.50
C LEU A 925 -0.04 -38.85 28.79
N ARG A 926 -0.19 -39.97 29.52
CA ARG A 926 -0.19 -41.31 28.90
C ARG A 926 -1.35 -41.50 27.90
N ARG A 927 -2.52 -40.97 28.22
CA ARG A 927 -3.70 -41.03 27.37
C ARG A 927 -3.47 -40.17 26.10
N LEU A 928 -2.98 -38.96 26.27
CA LEU A 928 -2.66 -38.04 25.19
C LEU A 928 -1.58 -38.63 24.27
N VAL A 929 -0.52 -39.25 24.80
CA VAL A 929 0.51 -39.96 24.01
C VAL A 929 -0.08 -41.08 23.20
N LYS A 930 -1.01 -41.88 23.77
CA LYS A 930 -1.66 -42.96 23.07
C LYS A 930 -2.53 -42.45 21.90
N GLU A 931 -3.33 -41.43 22.11
CA GLU A 931 -4.17 -40.80 21.09
C GLU A 931 -3.30 -40.17 20.00
N HIS A 932 -2.27 -39.42 20.37
CA HIS A 932 -1.30 -38.83 19.43
C HIS A 932 -0.63 -39.89 18.55
N GLN A 933 -0.17 -41.00 19.14
CA GLN A 933 0.43 -42.11 18.38
C GLN A 933 -0.54 -42.77 17.40
N GLN A 934 -1.81 -42.88 17.78
CA GLN A 934 -2.85 -43.43 16.92
C GLN A 934 -3.12 -42.53 15.71
N GLU A 935 -3.27 -41.23 15.94
CA GLU A 935 -3.52 -40.28 14.85
C GLU A 935 -2.28 -40.08 13.97
N TRP A 936 -1.07 -40.09 14.56
CA TRP A 936 0.19 -40.04 13.76
C TRP A 936 0.34 -41.25 12.85
N LYS A 937 0.10 -42.47 13.33
CA LYS A 937 0.13 -43.70 12.53
C LYS A 937 -0.87 -43.64 11.37
N ARG A 938 -2.06 -43.12 11.64
CA ARG A 938 -3.10 -42.92 10.62
C ARG A 938 -2.68 -41.93 9.55
N LEU A 939 -2.04 -40.83 9.96
CA LEU A 939 -1.50 -39.79 9.08
C LEU A 939 -0.38 -40.38 8.17
N GLU A 940 0.48 -41.23 8.72
CA GLU A 940 1.52 -41.95 8.00
C GLU A 940 0.95 -42.90 6.95
N GLU A 941 -0.09 -43.67 7.30
CA GLU A 941 -0.81 -44.57 6.37
C GLU A 941 -1.46 -43.78 5.22
N LEU A 942 -2.10 -42.63 5.50
CA LEU A 942 -2.67 -41.72 4.50
C LEU A 942 -1.58 -41.15 3.59
N PHE A 943 -0.45 -40.76 4.15
CA PHE A 943 0.68 -40.23 3.38
C PHE A 943 1.27 -41.29 2.45
N GLN A 944 1.46 -42.51 2.93
CA GLN A 944 1.93 -43.63 2.12
C GLN A 944 0.95 -43.99 1.00
N SER A 945 -0.36 -44.02 1.27
CA SER A 945 -1.38 -44.27 0.26
C SER A 945 -1.41 -43.21 -0.84
N THR A 946 -1.27 -41.93 -0.47
CA THR A 946 -1.21 -40.84 -1.44
C THR A 946 0.06 -40.84 -2.28
N LEU A 947 1.22 -41.20 -1.71
CA LEU A 947 2.46 -41.41 -2.46
C LEU A 947 2.34 -42.55 -3.47
N CYS A 948 1.77 -43.70 -3.08
CA CYS A 948 1.51 -44.80 -3.98
C CYS A 948 0.57 -44.38 -5.12
N LEU A 949 -0.44 -43.56 -4.85
CA LEU A 949 -1.38 -43.08 -5.86
C LEU A 949 -0.71 -42.09 -6.84
N ILE A 950 0.15 -41.21 -6.36
CA ILE A 950 0.94 -40.29 -7.19
C ILE A 950 1.92 -41.10 -8.08
N GLU A 951 2.59 -42.10 -7.54
CA GLU A 951 3.54 -42.95 -8.26
C GLU A 951 2.83 -43.78 -9.33
N PHE A 952 1.64 -44.30 -9.02
CA PHE A 952 0.77 -44.97 -9.99
C PHE A 952 0.31 -44.08 -11.13
N MET A 953 -0.07 -42.80 -10.82
CA MET A 953 -0.43 -41.84 -11.86
C MET A 953 0.77 -41.48 -12.73
N ARG A 954 1.97 -41.36 -12.13
CA ARG A 954 3.22 -41.04 -12.83
C ARG A 954 3.70 -42.17 -13.74
N THR A 955 3.38 -43.41 -13.41
CA THR A 955 3.71 -44.59 -14.26
C THR A 955 2.69 -44.79 -15.39
N LYS A 956 1.49 -44.20 -15.29
CA LYS A 956 0.47 -44.28 -16.37
C LYS A 956 0.45 -43.04 -17.28
N ALA A 957 1.04 -41.91 -16.88
CA ALA A 957 1.28 -40.75 -17.75
C ALA A 957 2.58 -40.94 -18.54
#